data_409070b5e10390e18795715f7346981d
#
_entry.id   409070b5e10390e18795715f7346981d
#
_cell.length_a   1.000
_cell.length_b   1.000
_cell.length_c   1.000
_cell.angle_alpha   90.00
_cell.angle_beta   90.00
_cell.angle_gamma   90.00
#
_symmetry.space_group_name_H-M   'P 1'
#
loop_
_entity.id
_entity.type
_entity.pdbx_description
1 polymer ?
#
loop_
_entity_poly.entity_id
_entity_poly.type
_entity_poly.pdbx_seq_one_letter_code
_entity_poly.pdbx_strand_id
1 'polypeptide(L)'
;MPPLNAPRAMKSMDGNTAAAHVAYAFTEVAAIFPITPSSVMAELVDDWSASGRKNLFGQQVKVAEMQSEGGAAGAVHGSLTAGALTTTFTASQGLLLMVPNLYKMAGELLPAVIHCSARALAGHALSIFGDHQDVMACRQTGFALLASTNPQEVMDLGAVAHLSAIEGRVPFLHFFDGFRTSHEIQKVAVWSDEQLDSMLNRQAVADYRARSLNPEHPVLRGSAQNPDIFFQAKEAANPYYEKLPAVVEDAMRRVNELTGSDYRLFNYYGHPEAERVIVAMGSVCDATEEVVDYLMQKGEKVGLLKVRLYRPFAIDRFVDALPASVKRIAVLDRCKEPGSLGEPLYLDVVTALAQSGRSVDVVVGGRYGLGSKDVPPSCIFAVFENLSQKAPKNRFTVGIEDDVTGHSLTRLPAPDTSPAGTVSCKFWGLGSDGTVGANKNTIKIIGDGTDLNVQAYFAYDSKKSGGVTVSHLRFGKQPIKSTYFIDKADFVACHNASYLTKYNMTGDLKEGGTFLLNTSATPETIENELPASVKRDLAQKHCRLYIIDGVDIAREVGMGGRINTILQAAFFKLTGIIPLEEAVAKMKDAATKTYGSKGEAVVARNHAAIDRGLSGVVEVPVPESWKDASDDAAPAVIEGQDELHKFVREVMVPMNAQNGDSLPVSAFADRADGTFPLGTSAFEKRGIAVDVPMWKPDQCIQCNLCSLVCPHAAIRPVAMTQQEADAAPASLKSVPMTGKDCKDLRFAVTISPLDCMGCG
;
A
#
# COMPACT_ATOMS: atom_id res chain seq x y z
N MET A 1 36.58 -7.21 -7.35
CA MET A 1 35.32 -7.49 -6.67
C MET A 1 35.34 -6.76 -5.35
N PRO A 2 34.28 -6.08 -4.93
CA PRO A 2 34.23 -5.51 -3.59
C PRO A 2 34.34 -6.64 -2.56
N PRO A 3 34.98 -6.42 -1.41
CA PRO A 3 35.05 -7.44 -0.38
C PRO A 3 33.64 -7.81 0.10
N LEU A 4 33.40 -9.09 0.41
CA LEU A 4 32.08 -9.60 0.89
C LEU A 4 31.55 -8.83 2.09
N ASN A 5 32.42 -8.26 2.90
CA ASN A 5 32.08 -7.42 4.06
C ASN A 5 31.99 -5.92 3.72
N ALA A 6 31.97 -5.53 2.43
CA ALA A 6 31.73 -4.14 2.06
C ALA A 6 30.32 -3.71 2.47
N PRO A 7 30.15 -2.48 2.95
CA PRO A 7 28.82 -1.96 3.24
C PRO A 7 27.91 -2.06 2.02
N ARG A 8 26.69 -2.55 2.22
CA ARG A 8 25.68 -2.62 1.17
C ARG A 8 25.29 -1.20 0.69
N ALA A 9 25.04 -1.07 -0.60
CA ALA A 9 24.57 0.19 -1.17
C ALA A 9 23.18 0.51 -0.62
N MET A 10 22.98 1.75 -0.13
CA MET A 10 21.68 2.23 0.31
C MET A 10 20.90 2.77 -0.88
N LYS A 11 19.64 2.36 -1.03
CA LYS A 11 18.73 2.85 -2.08
C LYS A 11 17.32 3.01 -1.53
N SER A 12 16.63 4.04 -1.98
CA SER A 12 15.21 4.23 -1.65
C SER A 12 14.35 3.38 -2.59
N MET A 13 13.66 2.38 -2.02
CA MET A 13 12.80 1.46 -2.77
C MET A 13 11.65 0.94 -1.93
N ASP A 14 10.64 0.39 -2.60
CA ASP A 14 9.50 -0.27 -1.96
C ASP A 14 9.75 -1.79 -1.77
N GLY A 15 8.84 -2.43 -1.02
CA GLY A 15 8.93 -3.86 -0.73
C GLY A 15 8.83 -4.75 -1.97
N ASN A 16 8.02 -4.39 -2.96
CA ASN A 16 7.95 -5.12 -4.23
C ASN A 16 9.29 -5.09 -4.97
N THR A 17 9.92 -3.93 -5.04
CA THR A 17 11.24 -3.77 -5.67
C THR A 17 12.30 -4.59 -4.93
N ALA A 18 12.25 -4.60 -3.60
CA ALA A 18 13.16 -5.39 -2.76
C ALA A 18 12.99 -6.90 -3.00
N ALA A 19 11.74 -7.39 -3.03
CA ALA A 19 11.44 -8.80 -3.31
C ALA A 19 11.86 -9.21 -4.72
N ALA A 20 11.54 -8.41 -5.73
CA ALA A 20 11.91 -8.67 -7.12
C ALA A 20 13.43 -8.73 -7.30
N HIS A 21 14.19 -7.84 -6.62
CA HIS A 21 15.65 -7.80 -6.70
C HIS A 21 16.29 -9.13 -6.26
N VAL A 22 15.84 -9.65 -5.12
CA VAL A 22 16.34 -10.92 -4.58
C VAL A 22 15.82 -12.10 -5.39
N ALA A 23 14.55 -12.12 -5.73
CA ALA A 23 13.95 -13.18 -6.53
C ALA A 23 14.67 -13.35 -7.87
N TYR A 24 14.99 -12.23 -8.55
CA TYR A 24 15.70 -12.26 -9.83
C TYR A 24 17.05 -12.98 -9.72
N ALA A 25 17.79 -12.74 -8.64
CA ALA A 25 19.11 -13.34 -8.43
C ALA A 25 19.06 -14.87 -8.38
N PHE A 26 18.08 -15.44 -7.67
CA PHE A 26 17.95 -16.90 -7.47
C PHE A 26 17.12 -17.63 -8.53
N THR A 27 16.49 -16.89 -9.46
CA THR A 27 15.49 -17.45 -10.38
C THR A 27 16.06 -17.66 -11.77
N GLU A 28 15.76 -18.84 -12.38
CA GLU A 28 16.05 -19.14 -13.79
C GLU A 28 14.80 -18.93 -14.66
N VAL A 29 13.61 -19.24 -14.12
CA VAL A 29 12.33 -19.06 -14.80
C VAL A 29 11.35 -18.33 -13.88
N ALA A 30 10.71 -17.28 -14.39
CA ALA A 30 9.58 -16.62 -13.74
C ALA A 30 8.33 -16.84 -14.58
N ALA A 31 7.35 -17.58 -14.04
CA ALA A 31 6.04 -17.73 -14.68
C ALA A 31 5.08 -16.79 -13.98
N ILE A 32 4.54 -15.81 -14.71
CA ILE A 32 3.82 -14.67 -14.15
C ILE A 32 2.40 -14.54 -14.69
N PHE A 33 1.52 -14.01 -13.86
CA PHE A 33 0.25 -13.40 -14.24
C PHE A 33 0.01 -12.25 -13.26
N PRO A 34 0.28 -11.01 -13.70
CA PRO A 34 0.31 -9.85 -12.79
C PRO A 34 -1.04 -9.57 -12.11
N ILE A 35 -1.01 -9.39 -10.80
CA ILE A 35 -2.16 -9.00 -9.99
C ILE A 35 -1.75 -7.94 -8.94
N THR A 36 -2.55 -6.87 -8.81
CA THR A 36 -2.35 -5.84 -7.78
C THR A 36 -2.53 -6.43 -6.37
N PRO A 37 -1.63 -6.15 -5.40
CA PRO A 37 -0.49 -5.22 -5.45
C PRO A 37 0.86 -5.85 -5.83
N SER A 38 0.90 -7.11 -6.26
CA SER A 38 2.13 -7.84 -6.59
C SER A 38 2.66 -7.57 -8.01
N SER A 39 1.90 -6.90 -8.88
CA SER A 39 2.22 -6.67 -10.31
C SER A 39 3.62 -6.11 -10.53
N VAL A 40 4.03 -5.14 -9.71
CA VAL A 40 5.33 -4.47 -9.82
C VAL A 40 6.51 -5.44 -9.75
N MET A 41 6.42 -6.52 -8.98
CA MET A 41 7.47 -7.54 -8.91
C MET A 41 7.66 -8.24 -10.27
N ALA A 42 6.56 -8.62 -10.89
CA ALA A 42 6.57 -9.29 -12.20
C ALA A 42 7.08 -8.35 -13.30
N GLU A 43 6.59 -7.10 -13.33
CA GLU A 43 7.00 -6.06 -14.27
C GLU A 43 8.51 -5.80 -14.18
N LEU A 44 9.06 -5.65 -12.97
CA LEU A 44 10.50 -5.42 -12.77
C LEU A 44 11.35 -6.60 -13.23
N VAL A 45 10.91 -7.83 -12.96
CA VAL A 45 11.64 -9.03 -13.40
C VAL A 45 11.66 -9.13 -14.92
N ASP A 46 10.55 -8.79 -15.58
CA ASP A 46 10.47 -8.75 -17.04
C ASP A 46 11.37 -7.66 -17.64
N ASP A 47 11.28 -6.43 -17.13
CA ASP A 47 12.13 -5.30 -17.53
C ASP A 47 13.63 -5.62 -17.38
N TRP A 48 14.02 -6.20 -16.26
CA TRP A 48 15.42 -6.56 -16.03
C TRP A 48 15.90 -7.70 -16.93
N SER A 49 15.04 -8.65 -17.21
CA SER A 49 15.33 -9.71 -18.20
C SER A 49 15.51 -9.13 -19.59
N ALA A 50 14.58 -8.30 -20.05
CA ALA A 50 14.65 -7.62 -21.34
C ALA A 50 15.90 -6.72 -21.46
N SER A 51 16.33 -6.11 -20.36
CA SER A 51 17.53 -5.28 -20.29
C SER A 51 18.85 -6.09 -20.21
N GLY A 52 18.78 -7.42 -20.18
CA GLY A 52 19.98 -8.28 -20.21
C GLY A 52 20.62 -8.54 -18.84
N ARG A 53 19.98 -8.18 -17.71
CA ARG A 53 20.47 -8.52 -16.36
C ARG A 53 20.69 -10.03 -16.24
N LYS A 54 21.76 -10.43 -15.56
CA LYS A 54 22.05 -11.84 -15.27
C LYS A 54 21.65 -12.19 -13.84
N ASN A 55 21.22 -13.44 -13.65
CA ASN A 55 21.02 -14.06 -12.35
C ASN A 55 22.34 -14.67 -11.81
N LEU A 56 22.33 -15.28 -10.63
CA LEU A 56 23.49 -15.92 -10.00
C LEU A 56 24.05 -17.12 -10.81
N PHE A 57 23.31 -17.59 -11.81
CA PHE A 57 23.71 -18.67 -12.70
C PHE A 57 24.27 -18.17 -14.04
N GLY A 58 24.41 -16.84 -14.18
CA GLY A 58 24.95 -16.20 -15.39
C GLY A 58 23.96 -16.15 -16.55
N GLN A 59 22.67 -16.37 -16.31
CA GLN A 59 21.61 -16.41 -17.31
C GLN A 59 20.66 -15.22 -17.15
N GLN A 60 20.00 -14.80 -18.22
CA GLN A 60 18.80 -13.97 -18.13
C GLN A 60 17.66 -14.84 -17.62
N VAL A 61 16.82 -14.29 -16.73
CA VAL A 61 15.61 -14.98 -16.27
C VAL A 61 14.66 -15.16 -17.44
N LYS A 62 14.21 -16.39 -17.69
CA LYS A 62 13.16 -16.64 -18.68
C LYS A 62 11.81 -16.26 -18.09
N VAL A 63 11.23 -15.16 -18.55
CA VAL A 63 9.90 -14.73 -18.14
C VAL A 63 8.86 -15.33 -19.08
N ALA A 64 7.80 -15.89 -18.51
CA ALA A 64 6.64 -16.44 -19.24
C ALA A 64 5.35 -15.88 -18.62
N GLU A 65 4.69 -14.97 -19.33
CA GLU A 65 3.37 -14.49 -18.95
C GLU A 65 2.31 -15.52 -19.37
N MET A 66 1.48 -15.90 -18.42
CA MET A 66 0.46 -16.93 -18.57
C MET A 66 -0.92 -16.26 -18.67
N GLN A 67 -1.95 -17.08 -18.92
CA GLN A 67 -3.33 -16.60 -19.07
C GLN A 67 -4.15 -16.58 -17.77
N SER A 68 -3.58 -17.12 -16.68
CA SER A 68 -4.17 -17.10 -15.33
C SER A 68 -3.13 -17.47 -14.29
N GLU A 69 -3.41 -17.19 -13.02
CA GLU A 69 -2.55 -17.56 -11.89
C GLU A 69 -2.44 -19.09 -11.77
N GLY A 70 -3.53 -19.84 -12.03
CA GLY A 70 -3.49 -21.31 -12.08
C GLY A 70 -2.57 -21.82 -13.18
N GLY A 71 -2.56 -21.17 -14.35
CA GLY A 71 -1.63 -21.47 -15.44
C GLY A 71 -0.19 -21.14 -15.06
N ALA A 72 0.06 -20.00 -14.40
CA ALA A 72 1.37 -19.63 -13.89
C ALA A 72 1.89 -20.67 -12.88
N ALA A 73 1.06 -21.10 -11.93
CA ALA A 73 1.42 -22.13 -10.95
C ALA A 73 1.72 -23.48 -11.61
N GLY A 74 0.98 -23.86 -12.66
CA GLY A 74 1.25 -25.05 -13.45
C GLY A 74 2.59 -24.97 -14.17
N ALA A 75 2.94 -23.82 -14.74
CA ALA A 75 4.23 -23.57 -15.37
C ALA A 75 5.39 -23.59 -14.34
N VAL A 76 5.19 -22.98 -13.15
CA VAL A 76 6.13 -23.07 -12.01
C VAL A 76 6.39 -24.53 -11.63
N HIS A 77 5.33 -25.32 -11.43
CA HIS A 77 5.45 -26.74 -11.08
C HIS A 77 6.23 -27.53 -12.14
N GLY A 78 5.87 -27.37 -13.41
CA GLY A 78 6.53 -28.08 -14.52
C GLY A 78 8.01 -27.69 -14.66
N SER A 79 8.31 -26.42 -14.56
CA SER A 79 9.68 -25.89 -14.64
C SER A 79 10.56 -26.37 -13.47
N LEU A 80 10.03 -26.35 -12.24
CA LEU A 80 10.72 -26.92 -11.07
C LEU A 80 10.96 -28.41 -11.22
N THR A 81 9.98 -29.15 -11.73
CA THR A 81 10.11 -30.58 -11.95
C THR A 81 11.22 -30.89 -12.97
N ALA A 82 11.41 -30.01 -13.96
CA ALA A 82 12.47 -30.11 -14.96
C ALA A 82 13.84 -29.60 -14.44
N GLY A 83 13.96 -29.12 -13.21
CA GLY A 83 15.23 -28.76 -12.56
C GLY A 83 15.63 -27.31 -12.66
N ALA A 84 14.77 -26.42 -13.16
CA ALA A 84 15.00 -24.98 -13.15
C ALA A 84 14.46 -24.36 -11.86
N LEU A 85 15.25 -23.52 -11.19
CA LEU A 85 14.80 -22.73 -10.03
C LEU A 85 13.78 -21.70 -10.52
N THR A 86 12.56 -21.81 -10.02
CA THR A 86 11.42 -21.07 -10.58
C THR A 86 10.65 -20.35 -9.49
N THR A 87 10.24 -19.10 -9.78
CA THR A 87 9.44 -18.26 -8.88
C THR A 87 8.23 -17.68 -9.58
N THR A 88 7.27 -17.17 -8.79
CA THR A 88 6.14 -16.37 -9.25
C THR A 88 5.75 -15.34 -8.18
N PHE A 89 4.93 -14.37 -8.60
CA PHE A 89 4.47 -13.24 -7.79
C PHE A 89 2.95 -13.17 -7.86
N THR A 90 2.27 -13.12 -6.72
CA THR A 90 0.81 -13.18 -6.71
C THR A 90 0.22 -12.55 -5.44
N ALA A 91 -1.11 -12.50 -5.35
CA ALA A 91 -1.89 -12.04 -4.21
C ALA A 91 -3.35 -12.52 -4.30
N SER A 92 -4.07 -12.48 -3.19
CA SER A 92 -5.55 -12.61 -3.13
C SER A 92 -6.09 -13.85 -3.87
N GLN A 93 -7.13 -13.66 -4.70
CA GLN A 93 -7.72 -14.74 -5.50
C GLN A 93 -6.69 -15.44 -6.40
N GLY A 94 -5.68 -14.71 -6.87
CA GLY A 94 -4.60 -15.29 -7.65
C GLY A 94 -3.85 -16.39 -6.90
N LEU A 95 -3.51 -16.12 -5.62
CA LEU A 95 -2.89 -17.13 -4.76
C LEU A 95 -3.83 -18.35 -4.54
N LEU A 96 -5.13 -18.11 -4.35
CA LEU A 96 -6.10 -19.19 -4.17
C LEU A 96 -6.25 -20.04 -5.43
N LEU A 97 -6.19 -19.46 -6.62
CA LEU A 97 -6.20 -20.21 -7.89
C LEU A 97 -4.96 -21.12 -8.06
N MET A 98 -3.87 -20.83 -7.34
CA MET A 98 -2.66 -21.64 -7.33
C MET A 98 -2.75 -22.86 -6.38
N VAL A 99 -3.68 -22.89 -5.42
CA VAL A 99 -3.73 -23.87 -4.31
C VAL A 99 -3.55 -25.33 -4.75
N PRO A 100 -4.20 -25.87 -5.80
CA PRO A 100 -3.96 -27.24 -6.24
C PRO A 100 -2.49 -27.53 -6.60
N ASN A 101 -1.81 -26.58 -7.25
CA ASN A 101 -0.40 -26.67 -7.58
C ASN A 101 0.51 -26.46 -6.36
N LEU A 102 0.10 -25.65 -5.36
CA LEU A 102 0.85 -25.51 -4.11
C LEU A 102 0.95 -26.87 -3.40
N TYR A 103 -0.15 -27.60 -3.27
CA TYR A 103 -0.14 -28.97 -2.72
C TYR A 103 0.78 -29.91 -3.50
N LYS A 104 0.81 -29.79 -4.84
CA LYS A 104 1.70 -30.60 -5.70
C LYS A 104 3.16 -30.28 -5.45
N MET A 105 3.54 -29.00 -5.49
CA MET A 105 4.91 -28.56 -5.26
C MET A 105 5.42 -28.95 -3.88
N ALA A 106 4.60 -28.79 -2.84
CA ALA A 106 4.93 -29.18 -1.47
C ALA A 106 5.06 -30.70 -1.33
N GLY A 107 4.11 -31.46 -1.87
CA GLY A 107 4.12 -32.93 -1.81
C GLY A 107 5.27 -33.56 -2.60
N GLU A 108 5.80 -32.87 -3.60
CA GLU A 108 6.97 -33.31 -4.38
C GLU A 108 8.30 -32.75 -3.85
N LEU A 109 8.27 -32.01 -2.75
CA LEU A 109 9.46 -31.41 -2.10
C LEU A 109 10.30 -30.55 -3.07
N LEU A 110 9.60 -29.72 -3.86
CA LEU A 110 10.22 -28.83 -4.86
C LEU A 110 10.55 -27.46 -4.23
N PRO A 111 11.71 -26.87 -4.55
CA PRO A 111 12.19 -25.62 -3.93
C PRO A 111 11.54 -24.37 -4.57
N ALA A 112 10.21 -24.30 -4.61
CA ALA A 112 9.50 -23.13 -5.08
C ALA A 112 9.63 -21.98 -4.07
N VAL A 113 9.73 -20.75 -4.56
CA VAL A 113 9.52 -19.55 -3.76
C VAL A 113 8.48 -18.68 -4.45
N ILE A 114 7.39 -18.38 -3.74
CA ILE A 114 6.35 -17.46 -4.19
C ILE A 114 6.44 -16.22 -3.32
N HIS A 115 6.57 -15.03 -3.93
CA HIS A 115 6.50 -13.77 -3.21
C HIS A 115 5.08 -13.22 -3.30
N CYS A 116 4.49 -12.92 -2.14
CA CYS A 116 3.10 -12.49 -2.03
C CYS A 116 2.99 -11.14 -1.33
N SER A 117 2.50 -10.13 -2.05
CA SER A 117 2.02 -8.89 -1.42
C SER A 117 0.60 -9.15 -0.93
N ALA A 118 0.48 -9.64 0.31
CA ALA A 118 -0.75 -10.19 0.88
C ALA A 118 -1.93 -9.22 0.78
N ARG A 119 -3.06 -9.71 0.27
CA ARG A 119 -4.24 -8.91 -0.05
C ARG A 119 -5.52 -9.60 0.38
N ALA A 120 -6.53 -8.79 0.81
CA ALA A 120 -7.87 -9.24 1.15
C ALA A 120 -8.49 -10.12 0.06
N LEU A 121 -9.29 -11.10 0.47
CA LEU A 121 -10.09 -11.92 -0.42
C LEU A 121 -11.42 -11.24 -0.71
N ALA A 122 -11.89 -11.32 -1.95
CA ALA A 122 -13.22 -10.89 -2.31
C ALA A 122 -14.27 -11.79 -1.61
N GLY A 123 -15.10 -11.16 -0.79
CA GLY A 123 -16.23 -11.78 -0.10
C GLY A 123 -17.52 -11.04 -0.47
N HIS A 124 -18.06 -10.28 0.47
CA HIS A 124 -19.22 -9.40 0.23
C HIS A 124 -18.90 -8.26 -0.74
N ALA A 125 -17.65 -7.86 -0.87
CA ALA A 125 -17.15 -6.86 -1.81
C ALA A 125 -15.72 -7.17 -2.22
N LEU A 126 -15.25 -6.55 -3.30
CA LEU A 126 -13.85 -6.55 -3.71
C LEU A 126 -13.09 -5.50 -2.90
N SER A 127 -11.98 -5.90 -2.27
CA SER A 127 -10.94 -4.99 -1.78
C SER A 127 -9.60 -5.36 -2.42
N ILE A 128 -8.92 -4.36 -2.97
CA ILE A 128 -7.56 -4.55 -3.52
C ILE A 128 -6.48 -4.35 -2.45
N PHE A 129 -6.88 -3.94 -1.25
CA PHE A 129 -5.97 -3.55 -0.17
C PHE A 129 -5.51 -4.73 0.68
N GLY A 130 -4.42 -4.54 1.44
CA GLY A 130 -3.71 -5.62 2.10
C GLY A 130 -4.38 -6.13 3.38
N ASP A 131 -4.38 -7.44 3.52
CA ASP A 131 -4.48 -8.18 4.78
C ASP A 131 -3.91 -9.61 4.56
N HIS A 132 -4.03 -10.50 5.54
CA HIS A 132 -3.43 -11.82 5.48
C HIS A 132 -4.42 -12.95 5.13
N GLN A 133 -5.63 -12.65 4.66
CA GLN A 133 -6.64 -13.68 4.39
C GLN A 133 -6.19 -14.67 3.32
N ASP A 134 -5.51 -14.21 2.28
CA ASP A 134 -5.02 -15.03 1.17
C ASP A 134 -3.93 -16.03 1.63
N VAL A 135 -2.91 -15.54 2.33
CA VAL A 135 -1.81 -16.40 2.83
C VAL A 135 -2.30 -17.35 3.92
N MET A 136 -3.23 -16.91 4.77
CA MET A 136 -3.82 -17.77 5.79
C MET A 136 -4.69 -18.88 5.19
N ALA A 137 -5.39 -18.64 4.08
CA ALA A 137 -6.11 -19.67 3.34
C ALA A 137 -5.18 -20.76 2.77
N CYS A 138 -3.89 -20.41 2.53
CA CYS A 138 -2.89 -21.32 2.00
C CYS A 138 -2.02 -22.02 3.08
N ARG A 139 -2.21 -21.74 4.37
CA ARG A 139 -1.35 -22.23 5.48
C ARG A 139 -1.27 -23.76 5.61
N GLN A 140 -2.23 -24.47 5.05
CA GLN A 140 -2.29 -25.93 5.10
C GLN A 140 -1.74 -26.63 3.85
N THR A 141 -1.23 -25.89 2.86
CA THR A 141 -0.77 -26.46 1.57
C THR A 141 0.56 -27.19 1.67
N GLY A 142 1.31 -26.99 2.75
CA GLY A 142 2.66 -27.51 2.94
C GLY A 142 3.76 -26.52 2.54
N PHE A 143 3.43 -25.33 2.08
CA PHE A 143 4.39 -24.25 1.93
C PHE A 143 4.84 -23.73 3.30
N ALA A 144 6.13 -23.51 3.46
CA ALA A 144 6.63 -22.70 4.58
C ALA A 144 6.18 -21.25 4.41
N LEU A 145 5.71 -20.63 5.50
CA LEU A 145 5.22 -19.25 5.49
C LEU A 145 6.21 -18.35 6.23
N LEU A 146 6.84 -17.43 5.50
CA LEU A 146 7.82 -16.49 6.02
C LEU A 146 7.31 -15.05 5.85
N ALA A 147 7.10 -14.34 6.97
CA ALA A 147 6.58 -12.98 7.01
C ALA A 147 7.68 -11.93 7.12
N SER A 148 7.59 -10.85 6.36
CA SER A 148 8.43 -9.66 6.47
C SER A 148 7.64 -8.44 6.93
N THR A 149 8.25 -7.59 7.75
CA THR A 149 7.61 -6.42 8.36
C THR A 149 7.67 -5.18 7.46
N ASN A 150 8.84 -4.91 6.89
CA ASN A 150 9.14 -3.69 6.13
C ASN A 150 10.03 -4.00 4.91
N PRO A 151 10.30 -3.04 4.02
CA PRO A 151 11.10 -3.25 2.81
C PRO A 151 12.51 -3.80 3.06
N GLN A 152 13.17 -3.44 4.18
CA GLN A 152 14.47 -4.03 4.51
C GLN A 152 14.35 -5.51 4.85
N GLU A 153 13.34 -5.88 5.64
CA GLU A 153 13.10 -7.31 5.95
C GLU A 153 12.68 -8.08 4.69
N VAL A 154 11.94 -7.47 3.77
CA VAL A 154 11.62 -8.09 2.47
C VAL A 154 12.90 -8.39 1.68
N MET A 155 13.85 -7.47 1.64
CA MET A 155 15.16 -7.65 1.00
C MET A 155 15.94 -8.81 1.63
N ASP A 156 15.99 -8.87 2.95
CA ASP A 156 16.84 -9.82 3.67
C ASP A 156 16.17 -11.20 3.83
N LEU A 157 14.91 -11.25 4.21
CA LEU A 157 14.16 -12.51 4.38
C LEU A 157 13.75 -13.13 3.03
N GLY A 158 13.67 -12.35 1.96
CA GLY A 158 13.56 -12.89 0.61
C GLY A 158 14.74 -13.81 0.27
N ALA A 159 15.98 -13.42 0.62
CA ALA A 159 17.13 -14.28 0.46
C ALA A 159 17.03 -15.54 1.34
N VAL A 160 16.63 -15.39 2.60
CA VAL A 160 16.37 -16.53 3.51
C VAL A 160 15.40 -17.53 2.90
N ALA A 161 14.31 -17.06 2.29
CA ALA A 161 13.29 -17.92 1.66
C ALA A 161 13.92 -18.78 0.53
N HIS A 162 14.68 -18.17 -0.38
CA HIS A 162 15.31 -18.89 -1.48
C HIS A 162 16.37 -19.90 -0.99
N LEU A 163 17.27 -19.46 -0.09
CA LEU A 163 18.30 -20.34 0.49
C LEU A 163 17.67 -21.55 1.18
N SER A 164 16.65 -21.29 2.03
CA SER A 164 15.96 -22.33 2.80
C SER A 164 15.16 -23.28 1.94
N ALA A 165 14.50 -22.78 0.88
CA ALA A 165 13.77 -23.64 -0.05
C ALA A 165 14.69 -24.63 -0.76
N ILE A 166 15.84 -24.16 -1.23
CA ILE A 166 16.85 -24.99 -1.94
C ILE A 166 17.41 -26.07 -0.99
N GLU A 167 17.83 -25.69 0.22
CA GLU A 167 18.47 -26.60 1.17
C GLU A 167 17.48 -27.50 1.90
N GLY A 168 16.33 -26.94 2.30
CA GLY A 168 15.30 -27.65 3.04
C GLY A 168 14.38 -28.52 2.18
N ARG A 169 14.35 -28.32 0.87
CA ARG A 169 13.45 -29.02 -0.06
C ARG A 169 11.97 -28.84 0.26
N VAL A 170 11.63 -27.70 0.88
CA VAL A 170 10.25 -27.29 1.19
C VAL A 170 10.00 -25.97 0.49
N PRO A 171 8.90 -25.82 -0.26
CA PRO A 171 8.60 -24.56 -0.93
C PRO A 171 8.22 -23.46 0.08
N PHE A 172 8.48 -22.20 -0.28
CA PHE A 172 8.22 -21.04 0.55
C PHE A 172 7.17 -20.11 -0.06
N LEU A 173 6.26 -19.65 0.77
CA LEU A 173 5.45 -18.48 0.56
C LEU A 173 6.04 -17.35 1.42
N HIS A 174 6.86 -16.52 0.80
CA HIS A 174 7.39 -15.29 1.40
C HIS A 174 6.37 -14.18 1.20
N PHE A 175 5.83 -13.64 2.29
CA PHE A 175 4.77 -12.65 2.22
C PHE A 175 5.04 -11.42 3.07
N PHE A 176 4.45 -10.34 2.66
CA PHE A 176 4.47 -9.04 3.32
C PHE A 176 3.18 -8.28 3.00
N ASP A 177 2.85 -7.28 3.80
CA ASP A 177 1.58 -6.59 3.68
C ASP A 177 1.45 -5.85 2.34
N GLY A 178 0.40 -6.19 1.59
CA GLY A 178 0.03 -5.49 0.36
C GLY A 178 -0.25 -4.01 0.63
N PHE A 179 0.15 -3.15 -0.27
CA PHE A 179 0.17 -1.69 -0.19
C PHE A 179 1.06 -1.17 0.96
N ARG A 180 0.84 -1.56 2.21
CA ARG A 180 1.59 -1.01 3.35
C ARG A 180 3.10 -1.29 3.24
N THR A 181 3.53 -2.55 3.10
CA THR A 181 4.94 -2.89 2.89
C THR A 181 5.31 -2.90 1.41
N SER A 182 4.43 -3.43 0.56
CA SER A 182 4.73 -3.64 -0.86
C SER A 182 4.96 -2.36 -1.65
N HIS A 183 4.32 -1.24 -1.26
CA HIS A 183 4.42 0.07 -1.92
C HIS A 183 5.01 1.15 -1.01
N GLU A 184 5.31 0.85 0.24
CA GLU A 184 5.98 1.78 1.13
C GLU A 184 7.45 1.90 0.73
N ILE A 185 7.90 3.13 0.45
CA ILE A 185 9.29 3.40 0.10
C ILE A 185 10.06 3.69 1.39
N GLN A 186 11.15 2.97 1.58
CA GLN A 186 12.14 3.20 2.63
C GLN A 186 13.55 3.20 2.04
N LYS A 187 14.51 3.65 2.81
CA LYS A 187 15.94 3.54 2.49
C LYS A 187 16.41 2.15 2.90
N VAL A 188 16.78 1.33 1.91
CA VAL A 188 17.08 -0.10 2.04
C VAL A 188 18.54 -0.37 1.67
N ALA A 189 19.22 -1.17 2.48
CA ALA A 189 20.53 -1.73 2.16
C ALA A 189 20.35 -2.90 1.20
N VAL A 190 20.88 -2.76 -0.03
CA VAL A 190 20.63 -3.67 -1.15
C VAL A 190 21.75 -4.70 -1.24
N TRP A 191 21.38 -5.97 -1.43
CA TRP A 191 22.34 -7.04 -1.70
C TRP A 191 23.06 -6.85 -3.04
N SER A 192 24.36 -7.10 -3.08
CA SER A 192 25.05 -7.36 -4.33
C SER A 192 24.89 -8.84 -4.74
N ASP A 193 25.07 -9.13 -6.04
CA ASP A 193 25.00 -10.50 -6.52
C ASP A 193 26.10 -11.38 -5.89
N GLU A 194 27.29 -10.81 -5.62
CA GLU A 194 28.40 -11.52 -4.95
C GLU A 194 28.06 -11.90 -3.50
N GLN A 195 27.38 -11.01 -2.76
CA GLN A 195 26.94 -11.31 -1.40
C GLN A 195 25.89 -12.41 -1.40
N LEU A 196 24.89 -12.35 -2.30
CA LEU A 196 23.89 -13.40 -2.45
C LEU A 196 24.51 -14.74 -2.87
N ASP A 197 25.45 -14.72 -3.79
CA ASP A 197 26.16 -15.93 -4.25
C ASP A 197 26.99 -16.58 -3.14
N SER A 198 27.61 -15.77 -2.28
CA SER A 198 28.40 -16.26 -1.14
C SER A 198 27.58 -17.06 -0.12
N MET A 199 26.26 -16.79 -0.04
CA MET A 199 25.33 -17.53 0.83
C MET A 199 24.75 -18.77 0.17
N LEU A 200 24.81 -18.88 -1.16
CA LEU A 200 24.15 -19.95 -1.92
C LEU A 200 24.91 -21.28 -1.77
N ASN A 201 24.21 -22.31 -1.31
CA ASN A 201 24.73 -23.68 -1.30
C ASN A 201 24.65 -24.29 -2.71
N ARG A 202 25.74 -24.17 -3.47
CA ARG A 202 25.85 -24.70 -4.84
C ARG A 202 25.67 -26.23 -4.93
N GLN A 203 26.05 -26.96 -3.87
CA GLN A 203 25.82 -28.41 -3.83
C GLN A 203 24.35 -28.76 -3.72
N ALA A 204 23.59 -28.03 -2.89
CA ALA A 204 22.15 -28.23 -2.78
C ALA A 204 21.42 -27.96 -4.11
N VAL A 205 21.88 -26.98 -4.89
CA VAL A 205 21.38 -26.74 -6.26
C VAL A 205 21.71 -27.92 -7.18
N ALA A 206 22.93 -28.44 -7.14
CA ALA A 206 23.33 -29.61 -7.95
C ALA A 206 22.51 -30.84 -7.58
N ASP A 207 22.31 -31.08 -6.27
CA ASP A 207 21.50 -32.19 -5.77
C ASP A 207 20.02 -32.07 -6.19
N TYR A 208 19.48 -30.83 -6.21
CA TYR A 208 18.15 -30.59 -6.71
C TYR A 208 18.03 -30.94 -8.20
N ARG A 209 18.96 -30.49 -9.03
CA ARG A 209 18.98 -30.80 -10.47
C ARG A 209 19.18 -32.28 -10.76
N ALA A 210 19.97 -32.98 -9.95
CA ALA A 210 20.19 -34.41 -10.08
C ALA A 210 18.89 -35.22 -9.84
N ARG A 211 17.92 -34.68 -9.10
CA ARG A 211 16.62 -35.30 -8.83
C ARG A 211 15.52 -34.88 -9.80
N SER A 212 15.80 -33.98 -10.72
CA SER A 212 14.81 -33.49 -11.69
C SER A 212 14.51 -34.50 -12.79
N LEU A 213 13.46 -34.23 -13.56
CA LEU A 213 13.14 -35.03 -14.76
C LEU A 213 14.28 -34.88 -15.78
N ASN A 214 14.94 -35.99 -16.08
CA ASN A 214 16.03 -36.08 -17.05
C ASN A 214 15.90 -37.34 -17.88
N PRO A 215 15.90 -37.25 -19.22
CA PRO A 215 15.84 -38.43 -20.08
C PRO A 215 16.98 -39.44 -19.85
N GLU A 216 18.15 -39.00 -19.42
CA GLU A 216 19.30 -39.86 -19.13
C GLU A 216 19.18 -40.58 -17.77
N HIS A 217 18.41 -39.97 -16.84
CA HIS A 217 18.12 -40.51 -15.52
C HIS A 217 16.63 -40.40 -15.24
N PRO A 218 15.79 -41.19 -15.92
CA PRO A 218 14.34 -41.03 -15.87
C PRO A 218 13.78 -41.32 -14.48
N VAL A 219 12.93 -40.42 -13.98
CA VAL A 219 12.19 -40.57 -12.74
C VAL A 219 10.70 -40.39 -13.00
N LEU A 220 9.87 -41.05 -12.20
CA LEU A 220 8.41 -40.90 -12.25
C LEU A 220 7.92 -40.24 -10.97
N ARG A 221 7.00 -39.29 -11.10
CA ARG A 221 6.37 -38.61 -9.98
C ARG A 221 4.85 -38.51 -10.19
N GLY A 222 4.08 -38.37 -9.11
CA GLY A 222 2.66 -38.09 -9.18
C GLY A 222 1.81 -39.33 -9.63
N SER A 223 2.27 -40.55 -9.34
CA SER A 223 1.49 -41.75 -9.57
C SER A 223 0.25 -41.80 -8.67
N ALA A 224 -0.78 -42.52 -9.12
CA ALA A 224 -1.93 -42.83 -8.27
C ALA A 224 -1.53 -43.81 -7.15
N GLN A 225 -2.05 -43.57 -5.95
CA GLN A 225 -1.83 -44.43 -4.77
C GLN A 225 -3.17 -44.88 -4.19
N ASN A 226 -3.26 -46.14 -3.81
CA ASN A 226 -4.42 -46.72 -3.16
C ASN A 226 -4.45 -46.42 -1.64
N PRO A 227 -5.60 -46.64 -0.97
CA PRO A 227 -5.75 -46.33 0.47
C PRO A 227 -4.74 -47.01 1.40
N ASP A 228 -4.20 -48.14 0.99
CA ASP A 228 -3.24 -48.94 1.77
C ASP A 228 -1.85 -48.32 1.88
N ILE A 229 -1.48 -47.40 0.96
CA ILE A 229 -0.14 -46.76 0.95
C ILE A 229 -0.15 -45.25 1.01
N PHE A 230 -1.25 -44.60 0.64
CA PHE A 230 -1.31 -43.12 0.52
C PHE A 230 -0.95 -42.41 1.84
N PHE A 231 -1.46 -42.88 3.00
CA PHE A 231 -1.21 -42.30 4.28
C PHE A 231 0.29 -42.37 4.65
N GLN A 232 0.91 -43.53 4.55
CA GLN A 232 2.33 -43.72 4.81
C GLN A 232 3.20 -42.82 3.93
N ALA A 233 2.85 -42.71 2.66
CA ALA A 233 3.56 -41.82 1.72
C ALA A 233 3.45 -40.35 2.10
N LYS A 234 2.30 -39.90 2.66
CA LYS A 234 2.13 -38.53 3.18
C LYS A 234 3.01 -38.28 4.40
N GLU A 235 3.05 -39.23 5.34
CA GLU A 235 3.87 -39.11 6.57
C GLU A 235 5.38 -39.15 6.30
N ALA A 236 5.82 -39.75 5.19
CA ALA A 236 7.24 -39.79 4.80
C ALA A 236 7.88 -38.40 4.58
N ALA A 237 7.07 -37.35 4.43
CA ALA A 237 7.56 -35.97 4.31
C ALA A 237 7.86 -35.29 5.65
N ASN A 238 7.38 -35.83 6.79
CA ASN A 238 7.50 -35.21 8.12
C ASN A 238 8.94 -34.78 8.47
N PRO A 239 10.01 -35.61 8.24
CA PRO A 239 11.37 -35.23 8.59
C PRO A 239 11.88 -33.95 7.89
N TYR A 240 11.34 -33.58 6.72
CA TYR A 240 11.69 -32.31 6.04
C TYR A 240 11.12 -31.12 6.80
N TYR A 241 9.88 -31.20 7.26
CA TYR A 241 9.25 -30.14 8.05
C TYR A 241 9.83 -30.00 9.45
N GLU A 242 10.19 -31.12 10.09
CA GLU A 242 10.84 -31.11 11.41
C GLU A 242 12.22 -30.46 11.38
N LYS A 243 12.98 -30.64 10.30
CA LYS A 243 14.32 -30.04 10.11
C LYS A 243 14.28 -28.59 9.65
N LEU A 244 13.18 -28.17 9.02
CA LEU A 244 13.11 -26.89 8.34
C LEU A 244 13.38 -25.67 9.24
N PRO A 245 12.91 -25.60 10.50
CA PRO A 245 13.26 -24.49 11.40
C PRO A 245 14.77 -24.27 11.52
N ALA A 246 15.55 -25.34 11.70
CA ALA A 246 17.00 -25.25 11.81
C ALA A 246 17.66 -24.81 10.47
N VAL A 247 17.11 -25.22 9.34
CA VAL A 247 17.59 -24.74 8.00
C VAL A 247 17.35 -23.25 7.85
N VAL A 248 16.18 -22.77 8.27
CA VAL A 248 15.85 -21.33 8.23
C VAL A 248 16.72 -20.53 9.20
N GLU A 249 16.96 -21.04 10.40
CA GLU A 249 17.89 -20.42 11.39
C GLU A 249 19.30 -20.30 10.81
N ASP A 250 19.80 -21.32 10.11
CA ASP A 250 21.12 -21.26 9.46
C ASP A 250 21.16 -20.24 8.31
N ALA A 251 20.13 -20.16 7.50
CA ALA A 251 20.01 -19.13 6.45
C ALA A 251 19.95 -17.72 7.06
N MET A 252 19.16 -17.53 8.13
CA MET A 252 19.12 -16.27 8.88
C MET A 252 20.47 -15.92 9.49
N ARG A 253 21.20 -16.88 10.03
CA ARG A 253 22.56 -16.67 10.58
C ARG A 253 23.53 -16.15 9.51
N ARG A 254 23.52 -16.75 8.31
CA ARG A 254 24.36 -16.27 7.18
C ARG A 254 24.01 -14.83 6.78
N VAL A 255 22.71 -14.49 6.74
CA VAL A 255 22.26 -13.11 6.51
C VAL A 255 22.73 -12.18 7.65
N ASN A 256 22.55 -12.57 8.90
CA ASN A 256 22.93 -11.77 10.07
C ASN A 256 24.44 -11.50 10.10
N GLU A 257 25.28 -12.47 9.74
CA GLU A 257 26.74 -12.32 9.67
C GLU A 257 27.17 -11.25 8.66
N LEU A 258 26.44 -11.11 7.55
CA LEU A 258 26.75 -10.11 6.52
C LEU A 258 26.08 -8.74 6.77
N THR A 259 25.01 -8.70 7.55
CA THR A 259 24.22 -7.48 7.76
C THR A 259 24.42 -6.84 9.13
N GLY A 260 24.86 -7.60 10.11
CA GLY A 260 24.83 -7.20 11.52
C GLY A 260 23.42 -7.21 12.13
N SER A 261 22.44 -7.80 11.45
CA SER A 261 21.07 -7.97 11.94
C SER A 261 20.98 -9.13 12.94
N ASP A 262 19.82 -9.33 13.51
CA ASP A 262 19.54 -10.37 14.50
C ASP A 262 18.23 -11.13 14.12
N TYR A 263 18.07 -11.50 12.86
CA TYR A 263 16.90 -12.26 12.41
C TYR A 263 16.85 -13.64 13.07
N ARG A 264 15.69 -13.97 13.62
CA ARG A 264 15.34 -15.27 14.21
C ARG A 264 13.94 -15.66 13.74
N LEU A 265 13.56 -16.93 13.98
CA LEU A 265 12.20 -17.40 13.65
C LEU A 265 11.13 -16.59 14.39
N PHE A 266 11.44 -16.20 15.63
CA PHE A 266 10.66 -15.31 16.48
C PHE A 266 11.62 -14.30 17.11
N ASN A 267 11.37 -13.01 16.92
CA ASN A 267 12.16 -11.94 17.54
C ASN A 267 11.37 -11.25 18.63
N TYR A 268 11.91 -11.27 19.83
CA TYR A 268 11.39 -10.47 20.93
C TYR A 268 11.94 -9.04 20.89
N TYR A 269 11.07 -8.06 21.15
CA TYR A 269 11.40 -6.65 21.30
C TYR A 269 10.67 -6.05 22.48
N GLY A 270 11.39 -5.37 23.40
CA GLY A 270 10.79 -4.71 24.54
C GLY A 270 11.53 -4.96 25.87
N HIS A 271 10.82 -4.76 26.97
CA HIS A 271 11.41 -4.89 28.31
C HIS A 271 11.79 -6.35 28.59
N PRO A 272 13.01 -6.66 29.10
CA PRO A 272 13.45 -8.04 29.36
C PRO A 272 12.59 -8.78 30.42
N GLU A 273 11.91 -8.03 31.27
CA GLU A 273 10.96 -8.54 32.26
C GLU A 273 9.52 -8.15 31.92
N ALA A 274 9.15 -8.17 30.62
CA ALA A 274 7.80 -7.82 30.21
C ALA A 274 6.76 -8.77 30.84
N GLU A 275 5.67 -8.19 31.34
CA GLU A 275 4.53 -8.93 31.87
C GLU A 275 3.39 -9.02 30.84
N ARG A 276 3.34 -8.06 29.91
CA ARG A 276 2.36 -7.98 28.82
C ARG A 276 3.07 -7.96 27.48
N VAL A 277 2.69 -8.87 26.60
CA VAL A 277 3.32 -9.02 25.28
C VAL A 277 2.24 -9.07 24.18
N ILE A 278 2.48 -8.35 23.10
CA ILE A 278 1.75 -8.52 21.84
C ILE A 278 2.51 -9.53 20.99
N VAL A 279 1.80 -10.47 20.35
CA VAL A 279 2.34 -11.38 19.33
C VAL A 279 1.71 -10.99 18.00
N ALA A 280 2.54 -10.70 17.00
CA ALA A 280 2.07 -10.24 15.70
C ALA A 280 3.05 -10.58 14.56
N MET A 281 2.61 -10.42 13.30
CA MET A 281 3.44 -10.51 12.11
C MET A 281 3.06 -9.42 11.10
N GLY A 282 3.97 -9.10 10.18
CA GLY A 282 3.78 -8.06 9.17
C GLY A 282 4.02 -6.63 9.68
N SER A 283 3.52 -5.66 8.95
CA SER A 283 3.85 -4.23 9.13
C SER A 283 3.45 -3.63 10.48
N VAL A 284 2.45 -4.19 11.15
CA VAL A 284 2.03 -3.73 12.48
C VAL A 284 3.15 -3.83 13.53
N CYS A 285 4.14 -4.69 13.29
CA CYS A 285 5.25 -4.87 14.23
C CYS A 285 6.08 -3.59 14.38
N ASP A 286 6.31 -2.84 13.32
CA ASP A 286 7.08 -1.58 13.37
C ASP A 286 6.34 -0.51 14.19
N ALA A 287 5.04 -0.30 13.94
CA ALA A 287 4.23 0.61 14.76
C ALA A 287 4.14 0.17 16.23
N THR A 288 4.10 -1.15 16.46
CA THR A 288 4.09 -1.70 17.83
C THR A 288 5.42 -1.43 18.54
N GLU A 289 6.56 -1.50 17.86
CA GLU A 289 7.86 -1.15 18.45
C GLU A 289 7.90 0.30 18.90
N GLU A 290 7.36 1.25 18.13
CA GLU A 290 7.28 2.66 18.56
C GLU A 290 6.47 2.83 19.85
N VAL A 291 5.34 2.13 19.96
CA VAL A 291 4.51 2.18 21.16
C VAL A 291 5.19 1.49 22.36
N VAL A 292 5.87 0.37 22.13
CA VAL A 292 6.66 -0.33 23.17
C VAL A 292 7.76 0.58 23.68
N ASP A 293 8.51 1.26 22.80
CA ASP A 293 9.54 2.21 23.18
C ASP A 293 8.98 3.36 24.04
N TYR A 294 7.84 3.92 23.64
CA TYR A 294 7.16 4.97 24.40
C TYR A 294 6.72 4.48 25.78
N LEU A 295 6.09 3.30 25.87
CA LEU A 295 5.62 2.74 27.13
C LEU A 295 6.79 2.36 28.07
N MET A 296 7.88 1.83 27.52
CA MET A 296 9.10 1.55 28.32
C MET A 296 9.71 2.83 28.90
N GLN A 297 9.71 3.93 28.14
CA GLN A 297 10.13 5.25 28.65
C GLN A 297 9.24 5.75 29.82
N LYS A 298 8.00 5.28 29.89
CA LYS A 298 7.07 5.54 31.00
C LYS A 298 7.20 4.54 32.16
N GLY A 299 8.13 3.58 32.07
CA GLY A 299 8.37 2.55 33.09
C GLY A 299 7.49 1.32 32.96
N GLU A 300 6.76 1.15 31.85
CA GLU A 300 5.90 -0.01 31.63
C GLU A 300 6.73 -1.25 31.18
N LYS A 301 6.37 -2.42 31.72
CA LYS A 301 6.99 -3.70 31.37
C LYS A 301 6.20 -4.39 30.26
N VAL A 302 6.42 -3.94 29.04
CA VAL A 302 5.72 -4.42 27.83
C VAL A 302 6.68 -4.88 26.76
N GLY A 303 6.19 -5.68 25.81
CA GLY A 303 6.98 -6.15 24.70
C GLY A 303 6.14 -6.63 23.52
N LEU A 304 6.86 -6.92 22.44
CA LEU A 304 6.36 -7.48 21.19
C LEU A 304 7.14 -8.74 20.86
N LEU A 305 6.45 -9.80 20.44
CA LEU A 305 7.04 -10.96 19.79
C LEU A 305 6.65 -10.97 18.33
N LYS A 306 7.64 -10.74 17.45
CA LYS A 306 7.46 -10.78 16.01
C LYS A 306 7.55 -12.21 15.51
N VAL A 307 6.55 -12.68 14.77
CA VAL A 307 6.57 -13.98 14.10
C VAL A 307 7.10 -13.80 12.68
N ARG A 308 8.22 -14.43 12.34
CA ARG A 308 8.77 -14.45 10.98
C ARG A 308 8.49 -15.78 10.29
N LEU A 309 8.91 -16.90 10.86
CA LEU A 309 8.52 -18.22 10.32
C LEU A 309 7.21 -18.66 10.98
N TYR A 310 6.11 -18.53 10.25
CA TYR A 310 4.79 -18.93 10.73
C TYR A 310 4.50 -20.42 10.48
N ARG A 311 5.01 -20.99 9.38
CA ARG A 311 4.94 -22.42 9.06
C ARG A 311 6.30 -22.94 8.60
N PRO A 312 6.79 -24.08 9.17
CA PRO A 312 6.24 -24.76 10.35
C PRO A 312 6.38 -23.90 11.62
N PHE A 313 5.43 -24.06 12.57
CA PHE A 313 5.45 -23.32 13.83
C PHE A 313 6.35 -24.03 14.83
N ALA A 314 7.53 -23.49 15.08
CA ALA A 314 8.54 -24.07 15.99
C ALA A 314 8.21 -23.69 17.45
N ILE A 315 7.49 -24.58 18.16
CA ILE A 315 6.95 -24.33 19.49
C ILE A 315 8.05 -23.98 20.51
N ASP A 316 9.13 -24.74 20.52
CA ASP A 316 10.28 -24.52 21.42
C ASP A 316 10.90 -23.13 21.20
N ARG A 317 11.15 -22.74 19.95
CA ARG A 317 11.70 -21.42 19.60
C ARG A 317 10.75 -20.28 19.97
N PHE A 318 9.44 -20.50 19.79
CA PHE A 318 8.43 -19.53 20.19
C PHE A 318 8.44 -19.29 21.71
N VAL A 319 8.46 -20.37 22.49
CA VAL A 319 8.44 -20.29 23.96
C VAL A 319 9.74 -19.70 24.50
N ASP A 320 10.89 -20.11 23.96
CA ASP A 320 12.20 -19.60 24.34
C ASP A 320 12.38 -18.11 24.05
N ALA A 321 11.70 -17.58 23.03
CA ALA A 321 11.74 -16.16 22.70
C ALA A 321 10.89 -15.30 23.67
N LEU A 322 9.96 -15.89 24.43
CA LEU A 322 9.13 -15.15 25.38
C LEU A 322 9.87 -14.94 26.71
N PRO A 323 9.94 -13.71 27.25
CA PRO A 323 10.44 -13.47 28.61
C PRO A 323 9.76 -14.36 29.68
N ALA A 324 10.54 -14.83 30.66
CA ALA A 324 10.01 -15.68 31.69
C ALA A 324 8.90 -15.03 32.53
N SER A 325 8.91 -13.72 32.62
CA SER A 325 7.97 -12.88 33.37
C SER A 325 6.59 -12.68 32.71
N VAL A 326 6.40 -13.13 31.45
CA VAL A 326 5.16 -12.89 30.70
C VAL A 326 3.97 -13.59 31.39
N LYS A 327 2.95 -12.79 31.70
CA LYS A 327 1.69 -13.22 32.32
C LYS A 327 0.51 -13.07 31.33
N ARG A 328 0.56 -12.12 30.41
CA ARG A 328 -0.57 -11.78 29.53
C ARG A 328 -0.12 -11.58 28.10
N ILE A 329 -0.80 -12.21 27.17
CA ILE A 329 -0.50 -12.15 25.76
C ILE A 329 -1.75 -11.70 24.98
N ALA A 330 -1.58 -10.73 24.10
CA ALA A 330 -2.54 -10.42 23.04
C ALA A 330 -1.97 -10.86 21.69
N VAL A 331 -2.71 -11.67 20.96
CA VAL A 331 -2.31 -12.11 19.62
C VAL A 331 -3.11 -11.30 18.59
N LEU A 332 -2.41 -10.64 17.69
CA LEU A 332 -3.01 -9.83 16.66
C LEU A 332 -2.97 -10.54 15.31
N ASP A 333 -4.14 -10.80 14.75
CA ASP A 333 -4.34 -11.40 13.44
C ASP A 333 -4.87 -10.35 12.45
N ARG A 334 -4.19 -10.19 11.31
CA ARG A 334 -4.67 -9.39 10.17
C ARG A 334 -5.52 -10.25 9.23
N CYS A 335 -6.41 -11.03 9.83
CA CYS A 335 -7.25 -12.02 9.17
C CYS A 335 -8.57 -12.14 9.93
N LYS A 336 -9.62 -12.53 9.23
CA LYS A 336 -10.90 -12.95 9.83
C LYS A 336 -11.25 -14.33 9.27
N GLU A 337 -11.38 -15.32 10.16
CA GLU A 337 -11.83 -16.66 9.81
C GLU A 337 -13.25 -16.89 10.35
N PRO A 338 -14.29 -16.70 9.50
CA PRO A 338 -15.69 -16.83 9.94
C PRO A 338 -16.00 -18.25 10.43
N GLY A 339 -16.65 -18.33 11.59
CA GLY A 339 -17.04 -19.62 12.19
C GLY A 339 -15.94 -20.33 13.00
N SER A 340 -14.70 -19.82 12.99
CA SER A 340 -13.61 -20.37 13.81
C SER A 340 -13.71 -19.93 15.27
N LEU A 341 -13.05 -20.68 16.16
CA LEU A 341 -12.91 -20.33 17.59
C LEU A 341 -12.01 -19.12 17.82
N GLY A 342 -11.17 -18.80 16.87
CA GLY A 342 -10.25 -17.67 16.82
C GLY A 342 -9.54 -17.63 15.48
N GLU A 343 -8.77 -16.60 15.24
CA GLU A 343 -7.97 -16.42 14.04
C GLU A 343 -6.71 -17.30 14.07
N PRO A 344 -6.08 -17.59 12.93
CA PRO A 344 -5.05 -18.63 12.81
C PRO A 344 -3.86 -18.46 13.75
N LEU A 345 -3.26 -17.27 13.85
CA LEU A 345 -2.10 -17.05 14.72
C LEU A 345 -2.47 -17.22 16.19
N TYR A 346 -3.63 -16.70 16.61
CA TYR A 346 -4.12 -16.86 17.97
C TYR A 346 -4.27 -18.34 18.35
N LEU A 347 -4.87 -19.16 17.47
CA LEU A 347 -5.06 -20.58 17.73
C LEU A 347 -3.72 -21.32 17.84
N ASP A 348 -2.75 -20.98 16.98
CA ASP A 348 -1.42 -21.59 17.02
C ASP A 348 -0.66 -21.21 18.31
N VAL A 349 -0.73 -19.96 18.75
CA VAL A 349 -0.11 -19.49 20.01
C VAL A 349 -0.73 -20.19 21.21
N VAL A 350 -2.06 -20.28 21.28
CA VAL A 350 -2.75 -21.01 22.37
C VAL A 350 -2.32 -22.48 22.38
N THR A 351 -2.26 -23.12 21.23
CA THR A 351 -1.83 -24.53 21.09
C THR A 351 -0.38 -24.70 21.50
N ALA A 352 0.52 -23.80 21.07
CA ALA A 352 1.95 -23.86 21.41
C ALA A 352 2.18 -23.72 22.92
N LEU A 353 1.50 -22.81 23.59
CA LEU A 353 1.57 -22.64 25.04
C LEU A 353 1.06 -23.89 25.79
N ALA A 354 -0.06 -24.46 25.34
CA ALA A 354 -0.62 -25.68 25.93
C ALA A 354 0.32 -26.88 25.77
N GLN A 355 0.89 -27.09 24.57
CA GLN A 355 1.78 -28.24 24.29
C GLN A 355 3.13 -28.11 25.03
N SER A 356 3.66 -26.90 25.14
CA SER A 356 4.92 -26.67 25.85
C SER A 356 4.81 -26.72 27.40
N GLY A 357 3.59 -26.67 27.92
CA GLY A 357 3.34 -26.54 29.38
C GLY A 357 3.70 -25.15 29.92
N ARG A 358 3.98 -24.15 29.06
CA ARG A 358 4.24 -22.79 29.48
C ARG A 358 2.97 -22.13 30.00
N SER A 359 2.95 -21.85 31.32
CA SER A 359 1.82 -21.15 31.94
C SER A 359 1.84 -19.66 31.63
N VAL A 360 0.72 -19.14 31.16
CA VAL A 360 0.43 -17.72 30.97
C VAL A 360 -0.98 -17.47 31.51
N ASP A 361 -1.17 -16.43 32.32
CA ASP A 361 -2.45 -16.19 33.01
C ASP A 361 -3.60 -15.90 32.03
N VAL A 362 -3.30 -15.14 30.96
CA VAL A 362 -4.29 -14.70 29.98
C VAL A 362 -3.70 -14.69 28.57
N VAL A 363 -4.42 -15.29 27.62
CA VAL A 363 -4.15 -15.17 26.18
C VAL A 363 -5.43 -14.72 25.49
N VAL A 364 -5.39 -13.59 24.82
CA VAL A 364 -6.53 -13.04 24.05
C VAL A 364 -6.16 -12.84 22.59
N GLY A 365 -7.11 -13.07 21.70
CA GLY A 365 -6.96 -12.81 20.26
C GLY A 365 -7.69 -11.56 19.82
N GLY A 366 -7.15 -10.85 18.83
CA GLY A 366 -7.76 -9.67 18.26
C GLY A 366 -7.54 -9.52 16.75
N ARG A 367 -8.51 -8.96 16.07
CA ARG A 367 -8.47 -8.65 14.64
C ARG A 367 -8.18 -7.18 14.41
N TYR A 368 -7.33 -6.89 13.42
CA TYR A 368 -6.95 -5.54 13.04
C TYR A 368 -6.71 -5.42 11.53
N GLY A 369 -6.75 -4.22 10.99
CA GLY A 369 -6.13 -3.86 9.73
C GLY A 369 -6.65 -4.55 8.46
N LEU A 370 -7.85 -5.18 8.48
CA LEU A 370 -8.41 -5.83 7.31
C LEU A 370 -8.58 -4.81 6.17
N GLY A 371 -8.25 -5.21 4.94
CA GLY A 371 -8.33 -4.34 3.78
C GLY A 371 -7.53 -3.05 3.95
N SER A 372 -6.36 -3.10 4.57
CA SER A 372 -5.49 -1.94 4.88
C SER A 372 -6.13 -0.87 5.77
N LYS A 373 -7.14 -1.21 6.59
CA LYS A 373 -7.60 -0.27 7.64
C LYS A 373 -6.40 0.19 8.44
N ASP A 374 -6.23 1.49 8.60
CA ASP A 374 -5.06 2.06 9.27
C ASP A 374 -4.96 1.63 10.74
N VAL A 375 -3.72 1.45 11.22
CA VAL A 375 -3.42 0.96 12.57
C VAL A 375 -2.48 1.94 13.27
N PRO A 376 -2.98 3.13 13.63
CA PRO A 376 -2.19 4.13 14.33
C PRO A 376 -1.83 3.66 15.75
N PRO A 377 -0.88 4.32 16.42
CA PRO A 377 -0.47 4.02 17.80
C PRO A 377 -1.64 3.85 18.78
N SER A 378 -2.74 4.62 18.60
CA SER A 378 -3.94 4.52 19.44
C SER A 378 -4.55 3.10 19.45
N CYS A 379 -4.43 2.35 18.35
CA CYS A 379 -4.86 0.95 18.30
C CYS A 379 -3.99 0.06 19.20
N ILE A 380 -2.68 0.25 19.16
CA ILE A 380 -1.72 -0.54 19.93
C ILE A 380 -1.83 -0.21 21.43
N PHE A 381 -1.99 1.07 21.78
CA PHE A 381 -2.28 1.48 23.17
C PHE A 381 -3.55 0.81 23.68
N ALA A 382 -4.63 0.77 22.87
CA ALA A 382 -5.88 0.10 23.25
C ALA A 382 -5.69 -1.41 23.52
N VAL A 383 -4.80 -2.08 22.77
CA VAL A 383 -4.48 -3.49 23.01
C VAL A 383 -3.72 -3.68 24.34
N PHE A 384 -2.72 -2.85 24.65
CA PHE A 384 -2.01 -2.91 25.94
C PHE A 384 -2.92 -2.54 27.11
N GLU A 385 -3.83 -1.56 26.92
CA GLU A 385 -4.84 -1.20 27.92
C GLU A 385 -5.81 -2.38 28.16
N ASN A 386 -6.28 -3.05 27.12
CA ASN A 386 -7.09 -4.26 27.25
C ASN A 386 -6.36 -5.33 28.07
N LEU A 387 -5.05 -5.54 27.81
CA LEU A 387 -4.25 -6.49 28.61
C LEU A 387 -4.07 -6.07 30.05
N SER A 388 -4.25 -4.79 30.40
CA SER A 388 -4.16 -4.33 31.82
C SER A 388 -5.44 -4.62 32.59
N GLN A 389 -6.58 -4.84 31.92
CA GLN A 389 -7.87 -5.05 32.55
C GLN A 389 -7.91 -6.35 33.37
N LYS A 390 -8.71 -6.39 34.43
CA LYS A 390 -8.91 -7.61 35.25
C LYS A 390 -9.46 -8.78 34.41
N ALA A 391 -10.35 -8.48 33.45
CA ALA A 391 -10.91 -9.42 32.51
C ALA A 391 -10.76 -8.85 31.09
N PRO A 392 -9.64 -9.08 30.42
CA PRO A 392 -9.43 -8.58 29.07
C PRO A 392 -10.44 -9.16 28.09
N LYS A 393 -10.89 -8.30 27.16
CA LYS A 393 -11.78 -8.71 26.06
C LYS A 393 -11.00 -9.64 25.14
N ASN A 394 -11.56 -10.82 24.87
CA ASN A 394 -11.05 -11.76 23.86
C ASN A 394 -11.85 -11.64 22.55
N ARG A 395 -11.27 -12.05 21.43
CA ARG A 395 -11.85 -11.95 20.09
C ARG A 395 -12.22 -10.52 19.74
N PHE A 396 -11.44 -9.56 20.23
CA PHE A 396 -11.69 -8.15 20.02
C PHE A 396 -11.40 -7.71 18.57
N THR A 397 -11.94 -6.55 18.23
CA THR A 397 -11.54 -5.78 17.05
C THR A 397 -10.91 -4.46 17.50
N VAL A 398 -9.93 -3.97 16.74
CA VAL A 398 -9.33 -2.65 16.96
C VAL A 398 -9.22 -1.90 15.64
N GLY A 399 -9.46 -0.59 15.67
CA GLY A 399 -9.46 0.26 14.47
C GLY A 399 -10.84 0.53 13.87
N ILE A 400 -11.87 -0.14 14.34
CA ILE A 400 -13.28 0.06 13.96
C ILE A 400 -14.16 0.18 15.18
N GLU A 401 -15.39 0.66 15.01
CA GLU A 401 -16.45 0.62 16.03
C GLU A 401 -17.46 -0.47 15.68
N ASP A 402 -17.41 -1.57 16.44
CA ASP A 402 -18.35 -2.69 16.31
C ASP A 402 -19.45 -2.55 17.36
N ASP A 403 -20.48 -1.82 17.02
CA ASP A 403 -21.69 -1.57 17.81
C ASP A 403 -22.76 -2.66 17.62
N VAL A 404 -22.49 -3.65 16.75
CA VAL A 404 -23.38 -4.79 16.49
C VAL A 404 -23.07 -5.96 17.42
N THR A 405 -21.80 -6.36 17.54
CA THR A 405 -21.40 -7.48 18.37
C THR A 405 -20.58 -7.05 19.61
N GLY A 406 -20.25 -5.77 19.71
CA GLY A 406 -19.57 -5.19 20.86
C GLY A 406 -18.13 -5.66 21.08
N HIS A 407 -17.45 -6.11 20.02
CA HIS A 407 -16.09 -6.63 20.11
C HIS A 407 -15.00 -5.56 20.07
N SER A 408 -15.31 -4.32 19.72
CA SER A 408 -14.32 -3.26 19.62
C SER A 408 -13.65 -2.90 20.93
N LEU A 409 -12.35 -2.60 20.84
CA LEU A 409 -11.65 -1.89 21.91
C LEU A 409 -11.83 -0.38 21.72
N THR A 410 -12.09 0.33 22.81
CA THR A 410 -12.14 1.78 22.81
C THR A 410 -10.74 2.35 22.59
N ARG A 411 -10.59 3.22 21.59
CA ARG A 411 -9.36 3.94 21.33
C ARG A 411 -9.42 5.31 21.99
N LEU A 412 -8.38 5.64 22.74
CA LEU A 412 -8.15 7.00 23.24
C LEU A 412 -7.15 7.72 22.33
N PRO A 413 -7.16 9.07 22.30
CA PRO A 413 -6.13 9.83 21.61
C PRO A 413 -4.73 9.41 22.08
N ALA A 414 -3.85 9.08 21.13
CA ALA A 414 -2.50 8.66 21.43
C ALA A 414 -1.52 9.85 21.41
N PRO A 415 -0.44 9.80 22.21
CA PRO A 415 0.68 10.70 22.05
C PRO A 415 1.35 10.47 20.69
N ASP A 416 2.19 11.43 20.26
CA ASP A 416 3.08 11.24 19.12
C ASP A 416 4.20 10.27 19.53
N THR A 417 4.28 9.13 18.88
CA THR A 417 5.30 8.09 19.13
C THR A 417 6.41 8.12 18.09
N SER A 418 6.29 8.95 17.05
CA SER A 418 7.30 9.08 16.02
C SER A 418 8.64 9.55 16.60
N PRO A 419 9.78 9.14 16.03
CA PRO A 419 11.09 9.56 16.53
C PRO A 419 11.25 11.08 16.53
N ALA A 420 11.87 11.63 17.57
CA ALA A 420 12.07 13.07 17.70
C ALA A 420 12.82 13.65 16.49
N GLY A 421 12.33 14.77 15.98
CA GLY A 421 12.88 15.43 14.79
C GLY A 421 12.44 14.82 13.46
N THR A 422 11.45 13.94 13.46
CA THR A 422 10.80 13.48 12.24
C THR A 422 9.94 14.60 11.67
N VAL A 423 10.15 14.94 10.40
CA VAL A 423 9.33 15.87 9.62
C VAL A 423 8.29 15.07 8.86
N SER A 424 7.01 15.41 9.05
CA SER A 424 5.87 14.72 8.46
C SER A 424 5.17 15.60 7.44
N CYS A 425 5.05 15.14 6.19
CA CYS A 425 4.47 15.89 5.09
C CYS A 425 3.33 15.13 4.43
N LYS A 426 2.23 15.83 4.10
CA LYS A 426 1.04 15.26 3.49
C LYS A 426 0.68 15.99 2.20
N PHE A 427 0.38 15.26 1.13
CA PHE A 427 0.07 15.86 -0.18
C PHE A 427 -1.24 15.28 -0.70
N TRP A 428 -2.16 16.16 -1.03
CA TRP A 428 -3.45 15.85 -1.63
C TRP A 428 -3.41 16.13 -3.12
N GLY A 429 -3.52 15.09 -3.94
CA GLY A 429 -3.46 15.17 -5.40
C GLY A 429 -4.60 14.42 -6.07
N LEU A 430 -4.77 14.68 -7.36
CA LEU A 430 -5.70 13.98 -8.21
C LEU A 430 -5.00 12.77 -8.85
N GLY A 431 -5.70 11.65 -8.93
CA GLY A 431 -5.18 10.48 -9.65
C GLY A 431 -4.76 10.84 -11.09
N SER A 432 -3.55 10.49 -11.44
CA SER A 432 -2.91 10.78 -12.74
C SER A 432 -2.43 12.22 -12.96
N ASP A 433 -2.47 13.10 -11.95
CA ASP A 433 -1.93 14.48 -12.05
C ASP A 433 -0.38 14.56 -11.93
N GLY A 434 0.26 13.44 -11.62
CA GLY A 434 1.71 13.34 -11.44
C GLY A 434 2.20 13.59 -10.00
N THR A 435 1.33 13.91 -9.05
CA THR A 435 1.68 14.16 -7.63
C THR A 435 2.43 12.97 -7.01
N VAL A 436 1.92 11.75 -7.18
CA VAL A 436 2.56 10.54 -6.64
C VAL A 436 3.95 10.34 -7.24
N GLY A 437 4.11 10.54 -8.54
CA GLY A 437 5.41 10.45 -9.24
C GLY A 437 6.43 11.47 -8.71
N ALA A 438 6.00 12.73 -8.51
CA ALA A 438 6.85 13.77 -7.93
C ALA A 438 7.25 13.43 -6.48
N ASN A 439 6.34 12.94 -5.67
CA ASN A 439 6.62 12.55 -4.29
C ASN A 439 7.55 11.33 -4.21
N LYS A 440 7.41 10.32 -5.11
CA LYS A 440 8.39 9.22 -5.25
C LYS A 440 9.78 9.74 -5.62
N ASN A 441 9.85 10.74 -6.51
CA ASN A 441 11.13 11.38 -6.87
C ASN A 441 11.71 12.17 -5.68
N THR A 442 10.89 12.92 -4.95
CA THR A 442 11.28 13.65 -3.73
C THR A 442 11.92 12.72 -2.71
N ILE A 443 11.28 11.58 -2.42
CA ILE A 443 11.81 10.57 -1.48
C ILE A 443 13.17 10.03 -1.95
N LYS A 444 13.34 9.76 -3.25
CA LYS A 444 14.62 9.30 -3.80
C LYS A 444 15.69 10.38 -3.73
N ILE A 445 15.36 11.63 -4.06
CA ILE A 445 16.31 12.75 -3.96
C ILE A 445 16.85 12.89 -2.53
N ILE A 446 15.97 12.81 -1.53
CA ILE A 446 16.37 12.94 -0.13
C ILE A 446 17.05 11.67 0.37
N GLY A 447 16.43 10.51 0.19
CA GLY A 447 16.93 9.23 0.71
C GLY A 447 18.26 8.79 0.11
N ASP A 448 18.39 8.85 -1.22
CA ASP A 448 19.63 8.42 -1.91
C ASP A 448 20.71 9.50 -1.84
N GLY A 449 20.33 10.75 -1.63
CA GLY A 449 21.22 11.90 -1.65
C GLY A 449 21.69 12.41 -0.29
N THR A 450 21.18 11.89 0.81
CA THR A 450 21.49 12.33 2.17
C THR A 450 21.58 11.16 3.15
N ASP A 451 22.01 11.45 4.39
CA ASP A 451 22.01 10.46 5.49
C ASP A 451 20.65 10.33 6.19
N LEU A 452 19.63 11.06 5.74
CA LEU A 452 18.28 10.98 6.33
C LEU A 452 17.63 9.63 6.03
N ASN A 453 16.92 9.10 7.03
CA ASN A 453 15.94 8.04 6.80
C ASN A 453 14.70 8.65 6.16
N VAL A 454 14.07 7.89 5.28
CA VAL A 454 12.89 8.31 4.54
C VAL A 454 11.85 7.23 4.59
N GLN A 455 10.58 7.64 4.65
CA GLN A 455 9.44 6.76 4.50
C GLN A 455 8.39 7.46 3.66
N ALA A 456 7.84 6.77 2.67
CA ALA A 456 6.70 7.25 1.90
C ALA A 456 5.65 6.18 1.73
N TYR A 457 4.40 6.56 1.98
CA TYR A 457 3.24 5.74 1.72
C TYR A 457 2.23 6.53 0.88
N PHE A 458 1.58 5.85 -0.06
CA PHE A 458 0.63 6.46 -0.98
C PHE A 458 -0.73 5.79 -0.80
N ALA A 459 -1.69 6.55 -0.28
CA ALA A 459 -3.08 6.12 -0.21
C ALA A 459 -3.77 6.45 -1.53
N TYR A 460 -4.44 5.45 -2.10
CA TYR A 460 -5.16 5.56 -3.36
C TYR A 460 -6.65 5.33 -3.13
N ASP A 461 -7.47 6.11 -3.83
CA ASP A 461 -8.89 5.79 -3.98
C ASP A 461 -9.03 4.56 -4.91
N SER A 462 -9.96 3.67 -4.62
CA SER A 462 -10.28 2.51 -5.48
C SER A 462 -10.88 2.91 -6.84
N LYS A 463 -11.29 4.16 -7.01
CA LYS A 463 -11.84 4.70 -8.27
C LYS A 463 -10.73 4.76 -9.33
N LYS A 464 -11.00 4.19 -10.49
CA LYS A 464 -10.05 4.08 -11.60
C LYS A 464 -9.61 5.43 -12.18
N SER A 465 -10.49 6.43 -12.18
CA SER A 465 -10.24 7.75 -12.78
C SER A 465 -10.69 8.85 -11.84
N GLY A 466 -9.85 9.87 -11.68
CA GLY A 466 -10.15 11.05 -10.88
C GLY A 466 -10.35 10.78 -9.39
N GLY A 467 -9.81 9.67 -8.88
CA GLY A 467 -9.76 9.39 -7.45
C GLY A 467 -8.77 10.32 -6.75
N VAL A 468 -9.00 10.60 -5.47
CA VAL A 468 -8.04 11.34 -4.65
C VAL A 468 -6.83 10.45 -4.34
N THR A 469 -5.65 11.06 -4.33
CA THR A 469 -4.43 10.43 -3.81
C THR A 469 -3.90 11.23 -2.64
N VAL A 470 -3.51 10.53 -1.57
CA VAL A 470 -2.89 11.17 -0.41
C VAL A 470 -1.52 10.56 -0.19
N SER A 471 -0.48 11.36 -0.36
CA SER A 471 0.91 10.93 -0.12
C SER A 471 1.31 11.32 1.30
N HIS A 472 1.86 10.36 2.03
CA HIS A 472 2.39 10.53 3.39
C HIS A 472 3.90 10.34 3.35
N LEU A 473 4.67 11.38 3.60
CA LEU A 473 6.13 11.37 3.57
C LEU A 473 6.70 11.73 4.94
N ARG A 474 7.64 10.93 5.42
CA ARG A 474 8.38 11.20 6.65
C ARG A 474 9.88 11.22 6.38
N PHE A 475 10.58 12.14 7.05
CA PHE A 475 12.03 12.31 6.95
C PHE A 475 12.62 12.52 8.34
N GLY A 476 13.72 11.85 8.64
CA GLY A 476 14.36 11.98 9.95
C GLY A 476 15.76 11.39 10.03
N LYS A 477 16.50 11.77 11.07
CA LYS A 477 17.83 11.18 11.33
C LYS A 477 17.75 9.78 11.95
N GLN A 478 16.64 9.50 12.63
CA GLN A 478 16.39 8.21 13.27
C GLN A 478 15.62 7.27 12.30
N PRO A 479 15.75 5.94 12.44
CA PRO A 479 14.90 4.99 11.71
C PRO A 479 13.42 5.29 11.94
N ILE A 480 12.62 5.24 10.86
CA ILE A 480 11.19 5.53 10.89
C ILE A 480 10.44 4.21 10.83
N LYS A 481 9.68 3.92 11.89
CA LYS A 481 8.87 2.70 12.04
C LYS A 481 7.35 2.97 11.95
N SER A 482 6.98 4.18 11.59
CA SER A 482 5.60 4.71 11.61
C SER A 482 4.77 4.16 10.45
N THR A 483 4.38 2.88 10.51
CA THR A 483 3.59 2.20 9.47
C THR A 483 2.10 2.53 9.56
N TYR A 484 1.76 3.82 9.70
CA TYR A 484 0.41 4.38 9.79
C TYR A 484 0.33 5.74 9.10
N PHE A 485 -0.88 6.24 8.86
CA PHE A 485 -1.09 7.53 8.19
C PHE A 485 -0.59 8.69 9.05
N ILE A 486 -0.18 9.77 8.38
CA ILE A 486 0.15 11.02 9.05
C ILE A 486 -1.17 11.71 9.43
N ASP A 487 -1.38 11.90 10.73
CA ASP A 487 -2.48 12.65 11.34
C ASP A 487 -2.00 13.95 12.01
N LYS A 488 -0.67 14.16 12.09
CA LYS A 488 0.01 15.36 12.59
C LYS A 488 1.13 15.74 11.63
N ALA A 489 0.87 16.70 10.75
CA ALA A 489 1.77 17.10 9.67
C ALA A 489 2.45 18.45 9.93
N ASP A 490 3.75 18.52 9.64
CA ASP A 490 4.51 19.76 9.63
C ASP A 490 4.24 20.56 8.33
N PHE A 491 3.90 19.85 7.25
CA PHE A 491 3.60 20.41 5.94
C PHE A 491 2.43 19.67 5.29
N VAL A 492 1.45 20.42 4.78
CA VAL A 492 0.34 19.91 3.98
C VAL A 492 0.29 20.67 2.66
N ALA A 493 0.20 19.96 1.52
CA ALA A 493 -0.02 20.55 0.21
C ALA A 493 -1.34 20.06 -0.40
N CYS A 494 -2.11 20.99 -0.95
CA CYS A 494 -3.30 20.73 -1.75
C CYS A 494 -3.00 21.12 -3.21
N HIS A 495 -2.93 20.11 -4.08
CA HIS A 495 -2.62 20.30 -5.49
C HIS A 495 -3.85 20.63 -6.35
N ASN A 496 -5.05 20.38 -5.83
CA ASN A 496 -6.32 20.69 -6.51
C ASN A 496 -7.25 21.47 -5.57
N ALA A 497 -7.47 22.74 -5.83
CA ALA A 497 -8.28 23.63 -5.00
C ALA A 497 -9.73 23.14 -4.80
N SER A 498 -10.29 22.33 -5.74
CA SER A 498 -11.62 21.74 -5.57
C SER A 498 -11.75 20.82 -4.35
N TYR A 499 -10.63 20.42 -3.73
CA TYR A 499 -10.61 19.58 -2.55
C TYR A 499 -10.86 20.32 -1.24
N LEU A 500 -10.72 21.65 -1.23
CA LEU A 500 -10.90 22.49 -0.04
C LEU A 500 -12.29 22.32 0.61
N THR A 501 -13.32 22.13 -0.21
CA THR A 501 -14.70 21.96 0.25
C THR A 501 -15.10 20.49 0.48
N LYS A 502 -14.21 19.55 0.17
CA LYS A 502 -14.54 18.11 0.17
C LYS A 502 -13.83 17.33 1.28
N TYR A 503 -12.60 17.72 1.59
CA TYR A 503 -11.74 16.99 2.51
C TYR A 503 -11.22 17.86 3.64
N ASN A 504 -11.11 17.31 4.83
CA ASN A 504 -10.45 17.97 5.95
C ASN A 504 -8.93 17.76 5.84
N MET A 505 -8.24 18.72 5.21
CA MET A 505 -6.79 18.64 4.99
C MET A 505 -5.99 19.37 6.07
N THR A 506 -6.53 20.48 6.58
CA THR A 506 -5.84 21.37 7.54
C THR A 506 -5.99 20.90 8.98
N GLY A 507 -6.99 20.02 9.24
CA GLY A 507 -7.16 19.38 10.54
C GLY A 507 -5.92 18.59 11.00
N ASP A 508 -5.15 18.06 10.06
CA ASP A 508 -3.92 17.29 10.33
C ASP A 508 -2.66 18.19 10.56
N LEU A 509 -2.73 19.50 10.35
CA LEU A 509 -1.59 20.38 10.59
C LEU A 509 -1.25 20.48 12.08
N LYS A 510 0.04 20.42 12.38
CA LYS A 510 0.59 20.77 13.70
C LYS A 510 0.52 22.27 13.93
N GLU A 511 0.68 22.69 15.18
CA GLU A 511 0.93 24.08 15.56
C GLU A 511 2.12 24.64 14.78
N GLY A 512 1.95 25.81 14.15
CA GLY A 512 2.97 26.43 13.31
C GLY A 512 3.26 25.75 11.98
N GLY A 513 2.46 24.73 11.60
CA GLY A 513 2.63 23.99 10.35
C GLY A 513 2.47 24.85 9.10
N THR A 514 2.84 24.30 7.95
CA THR A 514 2.77 25.00 6.65
C THR A 514 1.71 24.38 5.75
N PHE A 515 0.82 25.22 5.20
CA PHE A 515 -0.14 24.83 4.16
C PHE A 515 0.22 25.46 2.84
N LEU A 516 0.39 24.64 1.79
CA LEU A 516 0.61 25.07 0.40
C LEU A 516 -0.62 24.74 -0.43
N LEU A 517 -1.22 25.74 -1.08
CA LEU A 517 -2.37 25.59 -1.95
C LEU A 517 -2.02 25.94 -3.40
N ASN A 518 -2.31 25.02 -4.33
CA ASN A 518 -2.29 25.32 -5.77
C ASN A 518 -3.62 25.95 -6.16
N THR A 519 -3.61 27.24 -6.51
CA THR A 519 -4.80 28.02 -6.88
C THR A 519 -4.42 29.19 -7.77
N SER A 520 -5.38 29.65 -8.59
CA SER A 520 -5.28 30.89 -9.35
C SER A 520 -5.65 32.15 -8.55
N ALA A 521 -6.11 31.99 -7.30
CA ALA A 521 -6.39 33.12 -6.42
C ALA A 521 -5.12 33.90 -6.08
N THR A 522 -5.26 35.21 -5.91
CA THR A 522 -4.21 36.10 -5.43
C THR A 522 -4.29 36.25 -3.90
N PRO A 523 -3.24 36.79 -3.24
CA PRO A 523 -3.30 37.07 -1.80
C PRO A 523 -4.50 37.91 -1.38
N GLU A 524 -5.01 38.77 -2.27
CA GLU A 524 -6.16 39.66 -2.02
C GLU A 524 -7.51 38.93 -2.18
N THR A 525 -7.56 37.86 -2.96
CA THR A 525 -8.83 37.15 -3.29
C THR A 525 -8.98 35.82 -2.57
N ILE A 526 -7.89 35.22 -2.10
CA ILE A 526 -7.89 33.87 -1.51
C ILE A 526 -8.85 33.72 -0.35
N GLU A 527 -9.06 34.79 0.43
CA GLU A 527 -9.99 34.77 1.57
C GLU A 527 -11.41 34.34 1.14
N ASN A 528 -11.84 34.70 -0.07
CA ASN A 528 -13.16 34.37 -0.60
C ASN A 528 -13.28 32.90 -1.05
N GLU A 529 -12.15 32.22 -1.26
CA GLU A 529 -12.13 30.84 -1.75
C GLU A 529 -11.94 29.80 -0.61
N LEU A 530 -11.38 30.25 0.54
CA LEU A 530 -11.12 29.36 1.66
C LEU A 530 -12.39 29.10 2.48
N PRO A 531 -12.78 27.82 2.70
CA PRO A 531 -13.82 27.45 3.64
C PRO A 531 -13.51 27.94 5.06
N ALA A 532 -14.54 28.23 5.84
CA ALA A 532 -14.38 28.68 7.22
C ALA A 532 -13.61 27.67 8.10
N SER A 533 -13.78 26.37 7.87
CA SER A 533 -13.02 25.34 8.58
C SER A 533 -11.50 25.46 8.34
N VAL A 534 -11.09 25.68 7.10
CA VAL A 534 -9.68 25.88 6.73
C VAL A 534 -9.14 27.16 7.38
N LYS A 535 -9.90 28.27 7.31
CA LYS A 535 -9.53 29.54 7.97
C LYS A 535 -9.31 29.36 9.47
N ARG A 536 -10.27 28.70 10.16
CA ARG A 536 -10.18 28.42 11.60
C ARG A 536 -8.94 27.59 11.94
N ASP A 537 -8.71 26.49 11.23
CA ASP A 537 -7.56 25.61 11.48
C ASP A 537 -6.23 26.39 11.34
N LEU A 538 -6.09 27.16 10.26
CA LEU A 538 -4.87 27.94 10.00
C LEU A 538 -4.62 28.99 11.09
N ALA A 539 -5.67 29.72 11.51
CA ALA A 539 -5.55 30.77 12.50
C ALA A 539 -5.38 30.23 13.94
N GLN A 540 -6.13 29.18 14.31
CA GLN A 540 -6.06 28.59 15.65
C GLN A 540 -4.75 27.87 15.91
N LYS A 541 -4.15 27.25 14.88
CA LYS A 541 -2.86 26.55 14.97
C LYS A 541 -1.67 27.42 14.54
N HIS A 542 -1.86 28.71 14.34
CA HIS A 542 -0.81 29.65 13.92
C HIS A 542 -0.02 29.15 12.70
N CYS A 543 -0.70 28.55 11.73
CA CYS A 543 -0.09 27.97 10.55
C CYS A 543 0.33 29.04 9.54
N ARG A 544 1.31 28.73 8.70
CA ARG A 544 1.71 29.55 7.56
C ARG A 544 0.97 29.10 6.32
N LEU A 545 0.40 30.06 5.59
CA LEU A 545 -0.28 29.83 4.32
C LEU A 545 0.58 30.31 3.15
N TYR A 546 0.75 29.45 2.16
CA TYR A 546 1.39 29.75 0.89
C TYR A 546 0.47 29.36 -0.27
N ILE A 547 0.48 30.16 -1.35
CA ILE A 547 -0.25 29.87 -2.59
C ILE A 547 0.72 29.87 -3.77
N ILE A 548 0.35 29.14 -4.82
CA ILE A 548 1.05 29.09 -6.09
C ILE A 548 0.05 28.79 -7.22
N ASP A 549 0.12 29.50 -8.35
CA ASP A 549 -0.59 29.11 -9.56
C ASP A 549 0.31 28.22 -10.44
N GLY A 550 0.37 26.95 -10.08
CA GLY A 550 1.15 25.95 -10.80
C GLY A 550 0.61 25.70 -12.21
N VAL A 551 -0.71 25.90 -12.43
CA VAL A 551 -1.35 25.69 -13.73
C VAL A 551 -0.93 26.76 -14.73
N ASP A 552 -0.95 28.02 -14.34
CA ASP A 552 -0.53 29.12 -15.17
C ASP A 552 0.98 29.07 -15.47
N ILE A 553 1.80 28.80 -14.43
CA ILE A 553 3.24 28.58 -14.60
C ILE A 553 3.50 27.42 -15.60
N ALA A 554 2.77 26.32 -15.52
CA ALA A 554 2.94 25.19 -16.45
C ALA A 554 2.60 25.57 -17.89
N ARG A 555 1.57 26.40 -18.09
CA ARG A 555 1.20 26.95 -19.42
C ARG A 555 2.30 27.88 -19.96
N GLU A 556 2.80 28.82 -19.14
CA GLU A 556 3.88 29.76 -19.50
C GLU A 556 5.14 29.04 -19.99
N VAL A 557 5.57 27.96 -19.29
CA VAL A 557 6.79 27.21 -19.64
C VAL A 557 6.55 26.12 -20.70
N GLY A 558 5.33 25.98 -21.21
CA GLY A 558 4.98 25.00 -22.25
C GLY A 558 4.87 23.56 -21.74
N MET A 559 4.54 23.36 -20.47
CA MET A 559 4.31 22.06 -19.83
C MET A 559 2.83 21.62 -19.90
N GLY A 560 1.92 22.46 -20.41
CA GLY A 560 0.48 22.22 -20.42
C GLY A 560 -0.11 22.17 -19.02
N GLY A 561 -0.78 21.08 -18.65
CA GLY A 561 -1.35 20.90 -17.30
C GLY A 561 -0.42 20.20 -16.28
N ARG A 562 0.86 20.02 -16.60
CA ARG A 562 1.80 19.25 -15.75
C ARG A 562 2.43 20.15 -14.68
N ILE A 563 1.81 20.17 -13.50
CA ILE A 563 2.19 21.02 -12.36
C ILE A 563 3.15 20.33 -11.36
N ASN A 564 3.34 19.06 -11.48
CA ASN A 564 4.01 18.22 -10.48
C ASN A 564 5.44 18.69 -10.16
N THR A 565 6.27 18.98 -11.15
CA THR A 565 7.65 19.46 -10.96
C THR A 565 7.69 20.86 -10.33
N ILE A 566 6.72 21.72 -10.67
CA ILE A 566 6.57 23.07 -10.11
C ILE A 566 6.27 22.99 -8.62
N LEU A 567 5.30 22.16 -8.22
CA LEU A 567 4.91 21.98 -6.83
C LEU A 567 5.99 21.27 -6.00
N GLN A 568 6.76 20.36 -6.62
CA GLN A 568 7.92 19.75 -5.98
C GLN A 568 9.02 20.78 -5.65
N ALA A 569 9.27 21.74 -6.54
CA ALA A 569 10.22 22.84 -6.29
C ALA A 569 9.73 23.72 -5.14
N ALA A 570 8.44 24.07 -5.12
CA ALA A 570 7.81 24.80 -4.02
C ALA A 570 7.97 24.07 -2.68
N PHE A 571 7.77 22.77 -2.64
CA PHE A 571 7.96 21.94 -1.45
C PHE A 571 9.38 22.04 -0.90
N PHE A 572 10.42 21.86 -1.71
CA PHE A 572 11.81 21.97 -1.25
C PHE A 572 12.14 23.36 -0.73
N LYS A 573 11.63 24.42 -1.37
CA LYS A 573 11.81 25.80 -0.91
C LYS A 573 11.20 26.03 0.47
N LEU A 574 9.98 25.55 0.70
CA LEU A 574 9.22 25.84 1.92
C LEU A 574 9.64 24.99 3.11
N THR A 575 10.09 23.76 2.88
CA THR A 575 10.44 22.84 3.97
C THR A 575 11.89 22.91 4.39
N GLY A 576 12.81 23.25 3.48
CA GLY A 576 14.23 23.34 3.79
C GLY A 576 14.85 22.02 4.33
N ILE A 577 14.25 20.87 4.02
CA ILE A 577 14.71 19.53 4.48
C ILE A 577 16.15 19.27 4.05
N ILE A 578 16.51 19.75 2.86
CA ILE A 578 17.88 19.78 2.35
C ILE A 578 18.19 21.19 1.83
N PRO A 579 19.48 21.58 1.72
CA PRO A 579 19.85 22.88 1.15
C PRO A 579 19.21 23.10 -0.21
N LEU A 580 18.60 24.27 -0.42
CA LEU A 580 17.78 24.55 -1.62
C LEU A 580 18.58 24.39 -2.92
N GLU A 581 19.83 24.85 -2.96
CA GLU A 581 20.69 24.72 -4.14
C GLU A 581 20.95 23.26 -4.50
N GLU A 582 21.16 22.41 -3.48
CA GLU A 582 21.33 20.97 -3.66
C GLU A 582 20.03 20.32 -4.17
N ALA A 583 18.88 20.67 -3.59
CA ALA A 583 17.57 20.18 -4.03
C ALA A 583 17.33 20.50 -5.52
N VAL A 584 17.56 21.75 -5.93
CA VAL A 584 17.40 22.21 -7.30
C VAL A 584 18.34 21.47 -8.26
N ALA A 585 19.61 21.31 -7.89
CA ALA A 585 20.57 20.57 -8.71
C ALA A 585 20.11 19.12 -8.94
N LYS A 586 19.72 18.43 -7.86
CA LYS A 586 19.22 17.05 -7.93
C LYS A 586 17.91 16.92 -8.72
N MET A 587 16.99 17.88 -8.57
CA MET A 587 15.74 17.90 -9.36
C MET A 587 16.04 18.06 -10.86
N LYS A 588 16.95 18.97 -11.23
CA LYS A 588 17.34 19.19 -12.64
C LYS A 588 18.05 17.97 -13.21
N ASP A 589 18.92 17.33 -12.46
CA ASP A 589 19.59 16.08 -12.84
C ASP A 589 18.57 14.93 -13.05
N ALA A 590 17.62 14.76 -12.13
CA ALA A 590 16.55 13.76 -12.24
C ALA A 590 15.66 14.02 -13.46
N ALA A 591 15.31 15.28 -13.75
CA ALA A 591 14.56 15.66 -14.94
C ALA A 591 15.34 15.34 -16.22
N THR A 592 16.64 15.62 -16.23
CA THR A 592 17.53 15.31 -17.37
C THR A 592 17.61 13.81 -17.62
N LYS A 593 17.77 13.01 -16.59
CA LYS A 593 17.78 11.54 -16.69
C LYS A 593 16.45 10.97 -17.20
N THR A 594 15.34 11.50 -16.69
CA THR A 594 13.99 10.98 -17.04
C THR A 594 13.57 11.38 -18.45
N TYR A 595 13.87 12.60 -18.88
CA TYR A 595 13.36 13.17 -20.12
C TYR A 595 14.40 13.36 -21.22
N GLY A 596 15.66 13.01 -20.95
CA GLY A 596 16.75 13.18 -21.95
C GLY A 596 16.49 12.48 -23.27
N SER A 597 15.91 11.28 -23.23
CA SER A 597 15.50 10.53 -24.44
C SER A 597 14.39 11.22 -25.27
N LYS A 598 13.65 12.17 -24.66
CA LYS A 598 12.57 12.92 -25.31
C LYS A 598 13.06 14.24 -25.96
N GLY A 599 14.35 14.55 -25.84
CA GLY A 599 15.01 15.69 -26.45
C GLY A 599 15.24 16.88 -25.52
N GLU A 600 16.24 17.70 -25.87
CA GLU A 600 16.71 18.84 -25.06
C GLU A 600 15.63 19.88 -24.76
N ALA A 601 14.70 20.12 -25.68
CA ALA A 601 13.60 21.08 -25.47
C ALA A 601 12.65 20.63 -24.34
N VAL A 602 12.46 19.32 -24.14
CA VAL A 602 11.65 18.79 -23.03
C VAL A 602 12.39 18.95 -21.71
N VAL A 603 13.68 18.68 -21.69
CA VAL A 603 14.54 18.88 -20.51
C VAL A 603 14.56 20.36 -20.10
N ALA A 604 14.78 21.27 -21.05
CA ALA A 604 14.81 22.71 -20.80
C ALA A 604 13.48 23.22 -20.19
N ARG A 605 12.34 22.76 -20.69
CA ARG A 605 11.02 23.10 -20.12
C ARG A 605 10.86 22.62 -18.68
N ASN A 606 11.34 21.41 -18.36
CA ASN A 606 11.31 20.90 -16.98
C ASN A 606 12.22 21.72 -16.06
N HIS A 607 13.41 22.13 -16.52
CA HIS A 607 14.30 22.99 -15.75
C HIS A 607 13.67 24.37 -15.50
N ALA A 608 13.04 24.99 -16.53
CA ALA A 608 12.31 26.24 -16.38
C ALA A 608 11.13 26.10 -15.39
N ALA A 609 10.41 24.96 -15.40
CA ALA A 609 9.35 24.68 -14.46
C ALA A 609 9.84 24.63 -13.01
N ILE A 610 11.02 24.03 -12.76
CA ILE A 610 11.66 24.03 -11.44
C ILE A 610 11.95 25.47 -10.99
N ASP A 611 12.62 26.28 -11.82
CA ASP A 611 13.02 27.65 -11.47
C ASP A 611 11.78 28.55 -11.25
N ARG A 612 10.73 28.38 -12.07
CA ARG A 612 9.48 29.13 -11.90
C ARG A 612 8.70 28.67 -10.67
N GLY A 613 8.73 27.36 -10.33
CA GLY A 613 8.14 26.84 -9.09
C GLY A 613 8.72 27.47 -7.83
N LEU A 614 10.03 27.72 -7.82
CA LEU A 614 10.69 28.43 -6.73
C LEU A 614 10.27 29.90 -6.59
N SER A 615 10.14 30.61 -7.72
CA SER A 615 9.81 32.04 -7.74
C SER A 615 8.31 32.31 -7.61
N GLY A 616 7.46 31.36 -7.98
CA GLY A 616 6.00 31.52 -8.00
C GLY A 616 5.28 31.33 -6.66
N VAL A 617 5.99 30.91 -5.60
CA VAL A 617 5.39 30.71 -4.27
C VAL A 617 5.23 32.06 -3.57
N VAL A 618 4.01 32.36 -3.12
CA VAL A 618 3.63 33.60 -2.43
C VAL A 618 3.10 33.26 -1.04
N GLU A 619 3.60 33.96 -0.02
CA GLU A 619 3.08 33.86 1.35
C GLU A 619 1.83 34.72 1.51
N VAL A 620 0.83 34.18 2.21
CA VAL A 620 -0.42 34.89 2.50
C VAL A 620 -0.53 35.07 4.02
N PRO A 621 -0.72 36.29 4.51
CA PRO A 621 -0.96 36.52 5.93
C PRO A 621 -2.23 35.80 6.39
N VAL A 622 -2.16 35.14 7.56
CA VAL A 622 -3.31 34.52 8.21
C VAL A 622 -3.82 35.46 9.30
N PRO A 623 -4.97 36.14 9.09
CA PRO A 623 -5.50 37.07 10.07
C PRO A 623 -6.05 36.38 11.32
N GLU A 624 -5.89 36.97 12.48
CA GLU A 624 -6.49 36.51 13.75
C GLU A 624 -8.02 36.39 13.66
N SER A 625 -8.67 37.26 12.86
CA SER A 625 -10.14 37.21 12.62
C SER A 625 -10.63 35.89 12.03
N TRP A 626 -9.77 35.11 11.41
CA TRP A 626 -10.15 33.80 10.85
C TRP A 626 -10.43 32.75 11.94
N LYS A 627 -10.05 32.97 13.18
CA LYS A 627 -10.37 32.06 14.31
C LYS A 627 -11.86 31.83 14.49
N ASP A 628 -12.65 32.88 14.21
CA ASP A 628 -14.09 32.89 14.38
C ASP A 628 -14.85 32.79 13.04
N ALA A 629 -14.18 32.44 11.96
CA ALA A 629 -14.80 32.32 10.64
C ALA A 629 -15.98 31.33 10.65
N SER A 630 -17.11 31.72 10.05
CA SER A 630 -18.31 30.89 9.91
C SER A 630 -18.70 30.81 8.44
N ASP A 631 -19.23 29.65 8.02
CA ASP A 631 -19.80 29.49 6.68
C ASP A 631 -21.21 30.07 6.65
N ASP A 632 -21.49 30.89 5.63
CA ASP A 632 -22.80 31.55 5.46
C ASP A 632 -23.91 30.58 4.97
N ALA A 633 -23.55 29.39 4.49
CA ALA A 633 -24.47 28.40 3.97
C ALA A 633 -24.31 27.04 4.68
N ALA A 634 -25.41 26.48 5.13
CA ALA A 634 -25.47 25.09 5.55
C ALA A 634 -25.15 24.16 4.36
N PRO A 635 -24.47 23.02 4.58
CA PRO A 635 -24.27 22.03 3.52
C PRO A 635 -25.61 21.65 2.88
N ALA A 636 -25.62 21.47 1.56
CA ALA A 636 -26.82 21.04 0.85
C ALA A 636 -27.35 19.72 1.44
N VAL A 637 -28.56 19.76 1.98
CA VAL A 637 -29.20 18.58 2.55
C VAL A 637 -29.72 17.72 1.40
N ILE A 638 -29.33 16.45 1.38
CA ILE A 638 -29.89 15.45 0.46
C ILE A 638 -31.30 15.10 0.96
N GLU A 639 -32.30 15.64 0.30
CA GLU A 639 -33.71 15.43 0.64
C GLU A 639 -34.19 14.05 0.15
N GLY A 640 -35.10 13.41 0.87
CA GLY A 640 -35.69 12.10 0.57
C GLY A 640 -35.61 11.16 1.77
N GLN A 641 -36.62 10.30 1.91
CA GLN A 641 -36.81 9.38 3.05
C GLN A 641 -36.67 7.90 2.62
N ASP A 642 -36.54 7.63 1.32
CA ASP A 642 -36.36 6.28 0.82
C ASP A 642 -34.96 5.74 1.14
N GLU A 643 -34.81 4.46 0.91
CA GLU A 643 -33.57 3.70 1.18
C GLU A 643 -32.33 4.28 0.47
N LEU A 644 -32.50 4.75 -0.76
CA LEU A 644 -31.41 5.35 -1.53
C LEU A 644 -30.88 6.63 -0.86
N HIS A 645 -31.79 7.56 -0.53
CA HIS A 645 -31.38 8.84 0.07
C HIS A 645 -30.81 8.65 1.46
N LYS A 646 -31.34 7.70 2.26
CA LYS A 646 -30.79 7.35 3.56
C LYS A 646 -29.36 6.81 3.40
N PHE A 647 -29.14 5.83 2.51
CA PHE A 647 -27.82 5.27 2.24
C PHE A 647 -26.81 6.34 1.78
N VAL A 648 -27.25 7.23 0.88
CA VAL A 648 -26.39 8.32 0.40
C VAL A 648 -25.97 9.23 1.54
N ARG A 649 -26.88 9.68 2.39
CA ARG A 649 -26.57 10.56 3.54
C ARG A 649 -25.67 9.89 4.58
N GLU A 650 -26.00 8.66 4.96
CA GLU A 650 -25.43 8.01 6.14
C GLU A 650 -24.15 7.24 5.82
N VAL A 651 -23.96 6.79 4.57
CA VAL A 651 -22.82 5.97 4.18
C VAL A 651 -21.99 6.62 3.07
N MET A 652 -22.62 6.98 1.94
CA MET A 652 -21.89 7.42 0.76
C MET A 652 -21.23 8.80 0.95
N VAL A 653 -21.91 9.76 1.58
CA VAL A 653 -21.37 11.11 1.83
C VAL A 653 -20.14 11.05 2.74
N PRO A 654 -20.16 10.37 3.90
CA PRO A 654 -18.96 10.19 4.71
C PRO A 654 -17.83 9.50 3.96
N MET A 655 -18.11 8.45 3.19
CA MET A 655 -17.10 7.74 2.40
C MET A 655 -16.46 8.64 1.34
N ASN A 656 -17.26 9.42 0.60
CA ASN A 656 -16.75 10.34 -0.42
C ASN A 656 -15.96 11.51 0.18
N ALA A 657 -16.23 11.88 1.42
CA ALA A 657 -15.46 12.88 2.18
C ALA A 657 -14.16 12.31 2.79
N GLN A 658 -13.78 11.06 2.50
CA GLN A 658 -12.65 10.34 3.12
C GLN A 658 -12.81 10.21 4.66
N ASN A 659 -14.03 10.19 5.15
CA ASN A 659 -14.40 10.04 6.55
C ASN A 659 -15.10 8.70 6.86
N GLY A 660 -14.89 7.69 6.01
CA GLY A 660 -15.46 6.35 6.19
C GLY A 660 -15.00 5.66 7.49
N ASP A 661 -13.87 6.10 8.05
CA ASP A 661 -13.37 5.61 9.34
C ASP A 661 -14.29 5.91 10.53
N SER A 662 -15.18 6.89 10.41
CA SER A 662 -16.19 7.24 11.43
C SER A 662 -17.43 6.34 11.39
N LEU A 663 -17.60 5.51 10.36
CA LEU A 663 -18.78 4.66 10.21
C LEU A 663 -18.69 3.43 11.12
N PRO A 664 -19.70 3.18 11.97
CA PRO A 664 -19.77 1.98 12.79
C PRO A 664 -20.18 0.76 11.95
N VAL A 665 -20.04 -0.44 12.52
CA VAL A 665 -20.43 -1.69 11.85
C VAL A 665 -21.93 -1.74 11.53
N SER A 666 -22.78 -1.13 12.36
CA SER A 666 -24.21 -1.05 12.14
C SER A 666 -24.60 -0.34 10.84
N ALA A 667 -23.76 0.58 10.34
CA ALA A 667 -24.01 1.24 9.04
C ALA A 667 -24.09 0.24 7.86
N PHE A 668 -23.56 -0.97 8.04
CA PHE A 668 -23.50 -2.04 7.04
C PHE A 668 -24.30 -3.30 7.44
N ALA A 669 -24.93 -3.33 8.62
CA ALA A 669 -25.56 -4.54 9.15
C ALA A 669 -26.69 -5.06 8.27
N ASP A 670 -27.54 -4.17 7.74
CA ASP A 670 -28.67 -4.52 6.85
C ASP A 670 -28.19 -4.92 5.43
N ARG A 671 -26.89 -4.81 5.14
CA ARG A 671 -26.25 -5.05 3.84
C ARG A 671 -25.01 -5.92 3.97
N ALA A 672 -25.01 -6.80 4.95
CA ALA A 672 -23.88 -7.69 5.23
C ALA A 672 -23.50 -8.61 4.04
N ASP A 673 -24.43 -8.79 3.09
CA ASP A 673 -24.23 -9.50 1.82
C ASP A 673 -23.58 -8.65 0.71
N GLY A 674 -23.31 -7.36 0.97
CA GLY A 674 -22.68 -6.44 0.03
C GLY A 674 -23.65 -5.73 -0.92
N THR A 675 -24.96 -5.86 -0.73
CA THR A 675 -25.96 -5.10 -1.51
C THR A 675 -25.95 -3.61 -1.17
N PHE A 676 -26.30 -2.77 -2.12
CA PHE A 676 -26.54 -1.34 -1.93
C PHE A 676 -27.57 -0.83 -2.94
N PRO A 677 -28.25 0.31 -2.69
CA PRO A 677 -29.32 0.83 -3.54
C PRO A 677 -28.85 1.19 -4.95
N LEU A 678 -29.72 1.00 -5.94
CA LEU A 678 -29.48 1.50 -7.30
C LEU A 678 -29.61 3.02 -7.33
N GLY A 679 -28.93 3.68 -8.28
CA GLY A 679 -29.02 5.13 -8.51
C GLY A 679 -28.05 5.99 -7.70
N THR A 680 -27.16 5.41 -6.90
CA THR A 680 -26.15 6.15 -6.11
C THR A 680 -25.24 7.06 -6.95
N SER A 681 -24.98 6.71 -8.21
CA SER A 681 -24.15 7.52 -9.13
C SER A 681 -24.74 8.93 -9.40
N ALA A 682 -26.05 9.12 -9.23
CA ALA A 682 -26.67 10.43 -9.36
C ALA A 682 -26.18 11.44 -8.31
N PHE A 683 -25.74 10.92 -7.15
CA PHE A 683 -25.26 11.70 -6.01
C PHE A 683 -23.73 11.81 -5.96
N GLU A 684 -23.01 11.06 -6.81
CA GLU A 684 -21.55 11.13 -6.87
C GLU A 684 -21.11 12.21 -7.88
N LYS A 685 -21.08 13.47 -7.44
CA LYS A 685 -20.70 14.64 -8.23
C LYS A 685 -19.32 15.14 -7.80
N ARG A 686 -18.26 14.71 -8.51
CA ARG A 686 -16.88 14.97 -8.08
C ARG A 686 -16.44 16.41 -8.30
N GLY A 687 -16.81 17.05 -9.45
CA GLY A 687 -16.49 18.43 -9.76
C GLY A 687 -14.99 18.75 -9.68
N ILE A 688 -14.14 17.91 -10.26
CA ILE A 688 -12.68 17.99 -10.15
C ILE A 688 -12.00 18.53 -11.41
N ALA A 689 -12.74 18.70 -12.51
CA ALA A 689 -12.17 19.25 -13.73
C ALA A 689 -11.86 20.73 -13.56
N VAL A 690 -10.61 21.12 -13.86
CA VAL A 690 -10.19 22.53 -13.91
C VAL A 690 -10.76 23.20 -15.15
N ASP A 691 -10.68 22.52 -16.30
CA ASP A 691 -11.25 22.94 -17.56
C ASP A 691 -12.29 21.92 -18.02
N VAL A 692 -13.45 22.41 -18.49
CA VAL A 692 -14.51 21.58 -19.08
C VAL A 692 -14.69 21.91 -20.56
N PRO A 693 -15.02 20.93 -21.43
CA PRO A 693 -15.24 21.19 -22.84
C PRO A 693 -16.47 22.07 -23.06
N MET A 694 -16.41 22.96 -24.01
CA MET A 694 -17.54 23.79 -24.42
C MET A 694 -17.94 23.44 -25.86
N TRP A 695 -19.23 23.13 -26.05
CA TRP A 695 -19.77 22.84 -27.37
C TRP A 695 -19.82 24.09 -28.27
N LYS A 696 -19.34 23.95 -29.51
CA LYS A 696 -19.42 24.99 -30.55
C LYS A 696 -20.44 24.58 -31.62
N PRO A 697 -21.69 25.07 -31.54
CA PRO A 697 -22.77 24.66 -32.43
C PRO A 697 -22.46 24.84 -33.91
N ASP A 698 -21.80 25.96 -34.25
CA ASP A 698 -21.49 26.33 -35.62
C ASP A 698 -20.45 25.41 -36.31
N GLN A 699 -19.70 24.65 -35.52
CA GLN A 699 -18.69 23.69 -35.98
C GLN A 699 -19.17 22.24 -35.83
N CYS A 700 -20.37 22.02 -35.32
CA CYS A 700 -20.88 20.70 -35.03
C CYS A 700 -21.56 20.06 -36.22
N ILE A 701 -21.09 18.89 -36.61
CA ILE A 701 -21.70 18.07 -37.71
C ILE A 701 -22.65 16.99 -37.13
N GLN A 702 -22.94 16.99 -35.88
CA GLN A 702 -23.85 16.08 -35.17
C GLN A 702 -23.44 14.60 -35.28
N CYS A 703 -22.16 14.28 -35.37
CA CYS A 703 -21.66 12.91 -35.50
C CYS A 703 -21.63 12.13 -34.18
N ASN A 704 -21.84 12.80 -33.03
CA ASN A 704 -21.82 12.22 -31.67
C ASN A 704 -20.51 11.56 -31.22
N LEU A 705 -19.41 11.69 -31.96
CA LEU A 705 -18.11 11.12 -31.62
C LEU A 705 -17.60 11.62 -30.26
N CYS A 706 -17.82 12.92 -29.94
CA CYS A 706 -17.45 13.49 -28.64
C CYS A 706 -18.13 12.79 -27.46
N SER A 707 -19.42 12.42 -27.61
CA SER A 707 -20.13 11.65 -26.59
C SER A 707 -19.67 10.19 -26.52
N LEU A 708 -19.40 9.59 -27.69
CA LEU A 708 -18.97 8.19 -27.78
C LEU A 708 -17.58 7.96 -27.12
N VAL A 709 -16.65 8.91 -27.27
CA VAL A 709 -15.30 8.78 -26.70
C VAL A 709 -15.20 9.27 -25.25
N CYS A 710 -16.23 9.95 -24.73
CA CYS A 710 -16.21 10.43 -23.34
C CYS A 710 -16.29 9.27 -22.33
N PRO A 711 -15.21 8.95 -21.58
CA PRO A 711 -15.18 7.78 -20.72
C PRO A 711 -16.11 7.90 -19.50
N HIS A 712 -16.60 9.11 -19.18
CA HIS A 712 -17.45 9.40 -18.02
C HIS A 712 -18.88 9.82 -18.41
N ALA A 713 -19.25 9.71 -19.68
CA ALA A 713 -20.55 10.14 -20.19
C ALA A 713 -20.94 11.58 -19.78
N ALA A 714 -19.93 12.44 -19.61
CA ALA A 714 -20.14 13.84 -19.24
C ALA A 714 -20.63 14.68 -20.43
N ILE A 715 -20.36 14.27 -21.67
CA ILE A 715 -20.81 14.90 -22.89
C ILE A 715 -22.05 14.16 -23.39
N ARG A 716 -23.20 14.86 -23.41
CA ARG A 716 -24.50 14.26 -23.69
C ARG A 716 -25.22 14.95 -24.84
N PRO A 717 -25.40 14.29 -25.99
CA PRO A 717 -26.25 14.81 -27.07
C PRO A 717 -27.72 14.68 -26.69
N VAL A 718 -28.50 15.67 -27.05
CA VAL A 718 -29.94 15.74 -26.78
C VAL A 718 -30.68 16.07 -28.04
N ALA A 719 -31.75 15.35 -28.36
CA ALA A 719 -32.73 15.69 -29.37
C ALA A 719 -34.00 16.21 -28.67
N MET A 720 -34.52 17.33 -29.13
CA MET A 720 -35.65 18.03 -28.52
C MET A 720 -36.68 18.45 -29.59
N THR A 721 -37.92 18.47 -29.26
CA THR A 721 -38.94 19.17 -30.03
C THR A 721 -38.70 20.68 -29.95
N GLN A 722 -39.31 21.46 -30.88
CA GLN A 722 -39.21 22.93 -30.82
C GLN A 722 -39.80 23.44 -29.48
N GLN A 723 -40.91 22.86 -29.02
CA GLN A 723 -41.55 23.23 -27.76
C GLN A 723 -40.62 23.01 -26.55
N GLU A 724 -39.91 21.90 -26.50
CA GLU A 724 -38.92 21.61 -25.44
C GLU A 724 -37.74 22.56 -25.50
N ALA A 725 -37.27 22.88 -26.71
CA ALA A 725 -36.18 23.83 -26.90
C ALA A 725 -36.58 25.26 -26.48
N ASP A 726 -37.80 25.66 -26.72
CA ASP A 726 -38.34 26.97 -26.32
C ASP A 726 -38.55 27.05 -24.78
N ALA A 727 -38.83 25.92 -24.12
CA ALA A 727 -38.98 25.83 -22.67
C ALA A 727 -37.60 25.64 -21.97
N ALA A 728 -36.54 25.35 -22.68
CA ALA A 728 -35.20 25.13 -22.13
C ALA A 728 -34.60 26.44 -21.58
N PRO A 729 -33.61 26.38 -20.68
CA PRO A 729 -32.89 27.56 -20.21
C PRO A 729 -32.27 28.31 -21.37
N ALA A 730 -32.28 29.64 -21.33
CA ALA A 730 -31.74 30.51 -22.40
C ALA A 730 -30.22 30.26 -22.69
N SER A 731 -29.50 29.67 -21.77
CA SER A 731 -28.10 29.25 -21.90
C SER A 731 -27.92 28.01 -22.78
N LEU A 732 -28.97 27.19 -22.97
CA LEU A 732 -28.91 26.00 -23.82
C LEU A 732 -28.99 26.38 -25.28
N LYS A 733 -27.87 26.35 -25.96
CA LYS A 733 -27.82 26.53 -27.42
C LYS A 733 -28.33 25.26 -28.10
N SER A 734 -29.14 25.43 -29.17
CA SER A 734 -29.58 24.32 -30.01
C SER A 734 -29.55 24.69 -31.48
N VAL A 735 -29.39 23.69 -32.34
CA VAL A 735 -29.41 23.84 -33.82
C VAL A 735 -30.42 22.86 -34.42
N PRO A 736 -30.91 23.04 -35.64
CA PRO A 736 -31.73 22.05 -36.33
C PRO A 736 -31.03 20.69 -36.42
N MET A 737 -31.75 19.61 -36.24
CA MET A 737 -31.19 18.27 -36.38
C MET A 737 -31.02 17.85 -37.84
N THR A 738 -29.91 17.18 -38.20
CA THR A 738 -29.52 16.91 -39.60
C THR A 738 -30.09 15.60 -40.19
N GLY A 739 -30.79 14.79 -39.45
CA GLY A 739 -31.34 13.50 -39.92
C GLY A 739 -32.57 13.68 -40.86
N LYS A 740 -32.75 12.81 -41.87
CA LYS A 740 -33.91 12.85 -42.77
C LYS A 740 -35.24 12.72 -42.01
N ASP A 741 -35.27 11.89 -41.00
CA ASP A 741 -36.44 11.57 -40.18
C ASP A 741 -36.55 12.42 -38.91
N CYS A 742 -35.66 13.41 -38.75
CA CYS A 742 -35.53 14.25 -37.55
C CYS A 742 -35.63 15.75 -37.83
N LYS A 743 -36.24 16.16 -38.96
CA LYS A 743 -36.27 17.54 -39.43
C LYS A 743 -37.02 18.51 -38.49
N ASP A 744 -37.96 17.98 -37.73
CA ASP A 744 -38.76 18.72 -36.76
C ASP A 744 -38.11 18.80 -35.37
N LEU A 745 -36.91 18.24 -35.21
CA LEU A 745 -36.17 18.21 -33.95
C LEU A 745 -35.03 19.23 -33.94
N ARG A 746 -34.73 19.65 -32.71
CA ARG A 746 -33.55 20.46 -32.35
C ARG A 746 -32.49 19.55 -31.72
N PHE A 747 -31.22 19.84 -32.01
CA PHE A 747 -30.07 19.14 -31.48
C PHE A 747 -29.25 20.05 -30.58
N ALA A 748 -28.82 19.53 -29.44
CA ALA A 748 -27.88 20.18 -28.55
C ALA A 748 -26.87 19.17 -28.01
N VAL A 749 -25.69 19.65 -27.61
CA VAL A 749 -24.74 18.88 -26.81
C VAL A 749 -24.59 19.59 -25.49
N THR A 750 -24.90 18.88 -24.43
CA THR A 750 -24.73 19.35 -23.06
C THR A 750 -23.50 18.71 -22.41
N ILE A 751 -22.91 19.40 -21.47
CA ILE A 751 -21.79 18.91 -20.67
C ILE A 751 -22.18 18.95 -19.22
N SER A 752 -21.93 17.85 -18.49
CA SER A 752 -22.07 17.81 -17.03
C SER A 752 -20.74 18.18 -16.39
N PRO A 753 -20.56 19.41 -15.87
CA PRO A 753 -19.26 19.86 -15.32
C PRO A 753 -18.84 19.06 -14.10
N LEU A 754 -19.80 18.65 -13.27
CA LEU A 754 -19.54 17.89 -12.04
C LEU A 754 -19.17 16.42 -12.31
N ASP A 755 -19.51 15.89 -13.47
CA ASP A 755 -19.15 14.53 -13.91
C ASP A 755 -17.89 14.55 -14.80
N CYS A 756 -17.49 15.71 -15.29
CA CYS A 756 -16.28 15.86 -16.10
C CYS A 756 -15.03 15.66 -15.26
N MET A 757 -14.08 14.88 -15.80
CA MET A 757 -12.82 14.56 -15.12
C MET A 757 -11.65 15.42 -15.62
N GLY A 758 -11.86 16.28 -16.62
CA GLY A 758 -10.80 17.12 -17.16
C GLY A 758 -9.67 16.32 -17.83
N CYS A 759 -10.00 15.21 -18.49
CA CYS A 759 -9.01 14.29 -19.07
C CYS A 759 -8.34 14.80 -20.36
N GLY A 760 -8.83 15.89 -20.97
CA GLY A 760 -8.29 16.52 -22.20
C GLY A 760 -8.93 16.05 -23.51
#